data_6bac089d833814de739f475221500583
#
_entry.id   6bac089d833814de739f475221500583
#
_cell.length_a   1.000
_cell.length_b   1.000
_cell.length_c   1.000
_cell.angle_alpha   90.00
_cell.angle_beta   90.00
_cell.angle_gamma   90.00
#
_symmetry.space_group_name_H-M   'P 1'
#
loop_
_entity.id
_entity.type
_entity.pdbx_description
1 polymer ?
#
loop_
_entity_poly.entity_id
_entity_poly.type
_entity_poly.pdbx_seq_one_letter_code
_entity_poly.pdbx_strand_id
1 'polypeptide(L)'
;SEGEKAADASRQYWTKRVGIAWPGGANSIAGVDWSPLAGRDVLLIPDADISGAGESAMRKVAAYLLAIGCKVSILDTSDQPNKWDVADALRDGMSKDELMAWAAPRVAKQTSAELEKQRLEEEKKTMQSAQAGEPEPMNPLPMEDWSEYDLPPIEDEIEPQHIPLTIDVQPTEIADAPTIKPAKVARHTAVKDAMTIPHGSPFSDRRMAEIFAENDGIDWQYCHGWEKWLQWDGNRWEIDQTRSACRIVSKLTQAAEYWPEADQLSAKDKRALSSVGKITSVLKAATWIPELKKIPKNFDSDTFLLGTPDGTVDLRTGELRESRREDWITKQTAVTPKAGPMPLWEKMLDRCTMGDPAMRVYYQKWAGYALTGDTREKGFLFVHGAQDSGKTSFLTTLKAMMGEYAAEIKVDILMEQKYGGAAAHDLAELYGIRLAMTTEPNSGHRWNESLVKSMTGGEELQACRKYEHPFSFKVTHKIFMGGNDKPLLSSADGMERRLHIAEFPDTIPLHEQIPKIEDKLKDEWPAILVWAIQGCLLWQKEGLAKPEAVKHAVREYVDTQDIIHDWLSEKTEKGDYKVKQTDLYASYSAYIKSSGMGALGSTRLSPELVKRGYISKRPGGVRHWEGLRLIETAPGPSWVDTDANF
;
A
#
# COMPACT_ATOMS: atom_id res chain seq x y z
N SER A 1 3.67 31.74 4.65
CA SER A 1 4.04 31.16 3.35
C SER A 1 4.05 29.63 3.42
N GLU A 2 3.92 28.97 2.30
CA GLU A 2 3.85 27.51 2.23
C GLU A 2 5.21 26.82 2.38
N GLY A 3 6.30 27.49 2.01
CA GLY A 3 7.64 26.92 2.03
C GLY A 3 8.63 27.68 2.90
N GLU A 4 9.68 27.00 3.39
CA GLU A 4 10.73 27.60 4.21
C GLU A 4 11.49 28.72 3.46
N LYS A 5 11.77 28.52 2.15
CA LYS A 5 12.43 29.54 1.31
C LYS A 5 11.61 30.81 1.20
N ALA A 6 10.29 30.68 1.00
CA ALA A 6 9.38 31.81 0.95
C ALA A 6 9.25 32.51 2.31
N ALA A 7 9.31 31.76 3.43
CA ALA A 7 9.34 32.34 4.77
C ALA A 7 10.62 33.14 5.03
N ASP A 8 11.78 32.65 4.62
CA ASP A 8 13.06 33.33 4.77
C ASP A 8 13.14 34.57 3.89
N ALA A 9 12.65 34.50 2.65
CA ALA A 9 12.53 35.67 1.77
C ALA A 9 11.58 36.73 2.36
N SER A 10 10.43 36.29 2.91
CA SER A 10 9.47 37.19 3.57
C SER A 10 10.09 38.01 4.70
N ARG A 11 11.04 37.46 5.47
CA ARG A 11 11.74 38.16 6.55
C ARG A 11 12.57 39.35 6.05
N GLN A 12 13.07 39.28 4.83
CA GLN A 12 13.85 40.38 4.24
C GLN A 12 12.98 41.56 3.81
N TYR A 13 11.77 41.26 3.34
CA TYR A 13 10.81 42.27 2.90
C TYR A 13 9.99 42.87 4.04
N TRP A 14 9.40 41.99 4.90
CA TRP A 14 8.56 42.41 6.04
C TRP A 14 9.36 42.40 7.36
N THR A 15 10.33 43.29 7.50
CA THR A 15 11.25 43.34 8.65
C THR A 15 10.58 43.54 10.02
N LYS A 16 9.33 43.99 10.06
CA LYS A 16 8.52 44.13 11.29
C LYS A 16 7.64 42.91 11.58
N ARG A 17 7.68 41.86 10.75
CA ARG A 17 6.92 40.60 10.90
C ARG A 17 7.88 39.40 10.99
N VAL A 18 7.44 38.34 11.62
CA VAL A 18 8.20 37.09 11.66
C VAL A 18 7.71 36.21 10.51
N GLY A 19 8.61 35.89 9.58
CA GLY A 19 8.31 34.92 8.51
C GLY A 19 8.34 33.53 9.07
N ILE A 20 7.26 32.78 8.88
CA ILE A 20 7.12 31.38 9.30
C ILE A 20 6.55 30.55 8.15
N ALA A 21 6.97 29.30 8.09
CA ALA A 21 6.37 28.25 7.29
C ALA A 21 6.01 27.09 8.21
N TRP A 22 5.15 26.22 7.75
CA TRP A 22 4.84 24.98 8.47
C TRP A 22 5.40 23.78 7.71
N PRO A 23 5.80 22.71 8.40
CA PRO A 23 6.36 21.52 7.75
C PRO A 23 5.28 20.78 6.98
N GLY A 24 5.63 20.29 5.77
CA GLY A 24 4.76 19.43 4.96
C GLY A 24 3.83 20.16 3.98
N GLY A 25 3.94 21.49 3.83
CA GLY A 25 3.20 22.29 2.82
C GLY A 25 1.69 22.22 2.95
N ALA A 26 0.98 22.49 1.83
CA ALA A 26 -0.49 22.58 1.78
C ALA A 26 -1.27 21.36 2.31
N ASN A 27 -0.64 20.18 2.36
CA ASN A 27 -1.28 18.93 2.77
C ASN A 27 -1.21 18.65 4.28
N SER A 28 -0.41 19.39 5.06
CA SER A 28 -0.18 19.13 6.49
C SER A 28 -0.85 20.13 7.44
N ILE A 29 -1.69 21.01 6.94
CA ILE A 29 -2.29 22.14 7.67
C ILE A 29 -3.02 21.72 8.94
N ALA A 30 -3.77 20.60 8.88
CA ALA A 30 -4.59 20.11 10.00
C ALA A 30 -3.77 19.57 11.18
N GLY A 31 -2.51 19.18 10.94
CA GLY A 31 -1.59 18.64 11.96
C GLY A 31 -0.71 19.70 12.64
N VAL A 32 -0.84 20.97 12.25
CA VAL A 32 -0.01 22.05 12.79
C VAL A 32 -0.64 22.64 14.05
N ASP A 33 0.15 22.78 15.10
CA ASP A 33 -0.27 23.55 16.29
C ASP A 33 -0.18 25.06 16.00
N TRP A 34 -1.33 25.68 15.75
CA TRP A 34 -1.47 27.11 15.50
C TRP A 34 -1.57 27.96 16.77
N SER A 35 -1.66 27.34 17.95
CA SER A 35 -1.85 28.04 19.23
C SER A 35 -0.81 29.13 19.54
N PRO A 36 0.49 29.00 19.13
CA PRO A 36 1.46 30.06 19.34
C PRO A 36 1.16 31.37 18.60
N LEU A 37 0.24 31.35 17.62
CA LEU A 37 -0.19 32.53 16.86
C LEU A 37 -1.46 33.18 17.43
N ALA A 38 -2.07 32.64 18.46
CA ALA A 38 -3.33 33.13 19.00
C ALA A 38 -3.33 34.65 19.25
N GLY A 39 -4.38 35.31 18.77
CA GLY A 39 -4.57 36.77 18.91
C GLY A 39 -3.65 37.66 18.10
N ARG A 40 -2.76 37.11 17.24
CA ARG A 40 -1.80 37.87 16.43
C ARG A 40 -2.41 38.39 15.12
N ASP A 41 -1.71 39.37 14.52
CA ASP A 41 -2.01 39.84 13.15
C ASP A 41 -1.15 39.04 12.16
N VAL A 42 -1.79 38.23 11.32
CA VAL A 42 -1.15 37.25 10.42
C VAL A 42 -1.44 37.63 8.97
N LEU A 43 -0.38 37.72 8.16
CA LEU A 43 -0.46 37.82 6.70
C LEU A 43 -0.11 36.48 6.09
N LEU A 44 -1.05 35.89 5.38
CA LEU A 44 -0.86 34.66 4.61
C LEU A 44 -0.43 35.00 3.18
N ILE A 45 0.58 34.30 2.68
CA ILE A 45 1.15 34.51 1.35
C ILE A 45 1.12 33.16 0.63
N PRO A 46 0.14 32.93 -0.27
CA PRO A 46 0.08 31.72 -1.08
C PRO A 46 1.14 31.72 -2.19
N ASP A 47 1.56 30.54 -2.60
CA ASP A 47 2.25 30.38 -3.87
C ASP A 47 1.26 30.60 -5.02
N ALA A 48 1.68 31.27 -6.09
CA ALA A 48 0.84 31.46 -7.26
C ALA A 48 0.64 30.11 -7.98
N ASP A 49 -0.59 29.66 -8.13
CA ASP A 49 -0.94 28.38 -8.74
C ASP A 49 -2.18 28.53 -9.63
N ILE A 50 -2.05 28.16 -10.91
CA ILE A 50 -3.16 28.19 -11.88
C ILE A 50 -4.34 27.31 -11.43
N SER A 51 -4.08 26.24 -10.66
CA SER A 51 -5.13 25.37 -10.10
C SER A 51 -5.84 25.98 -8.90
N GLY A 52 -5.32 27.06 -8.30
CA GLY A 52 -5.83 27.69 -7.07
C GLY A 52 -5.59 26.88 -5.80
N ALA A 53 -4.72 25.85 -5.84
CA ALA A 53 -4.43 24.99 -4.70
C ALA A 53 -3.77 25.75 -3.56
N GLY A 54 -2.81 26.65 -3.84
CA GLY A 54 -2.13 27.51 -2.87
C GLY A 54 -3.12 28.43 -2.15
N GLU A 55 -4.01 29.08 -2.89
CA GLU A 55 -5.03 29.95 -2.30
C GLU A 55 -6.02 29.16 -1.43
N SER A 56 -6.47 27.97 -1.89
CA SER A 56 -7.33 27.08 -1.11
C SER A 56 -6.67 26.62 0.19
N ALA A 57 -5.36 26.31 0.16
CA ALA A 57 -4.59 25.98 1.35
C ALA A 57 -4.55 27.14 2.36
N MET A 58 -4.28 28.37 1.88
CA MET A 58 -4.24 29.55 2.75
C MET A 58 -5.60 29.91 3.35
N ARG A 59 -6.70 29.66 2.64
CA ARG A 59 -8.05 29.81 3.20
C ARG A 59 -8.32 28.83 4.36
N LYS A 60 -7.83 27.58 4.25
CA LYS A 60 -7.92 26.61 5.37
C LYS A 60 -7.12 27.07 6.58
N VAL A 61 -5.88 27.56 6.37
CA VAL A 61 -5.06 28.14 7.44
C VAL A 61 -5.77 29.34 8.06
N ALA A 62 -6.38 30.23 7.25
CA ALA A 62 -7.13 31.37 7.73
C ALA A 62 -8.27 30.96 8.66
N ALA A 63 -9.00 29.90 8.35
CA ALA A 63 -10.09 29.40 9.19
C ALA A 63 -9.58 28.97 10.59
N TYR A 64 -8.46 28.24 10.67
CA TYR A 64 -7.84 27.87 11.95
C TYR A 64 -7.38 29.10 12.74
N LEU A 65 -6.74 30.06 12.09
CA LEU A 65 -6.22 31.27 12.74
C LEU A 65 -7.35 32.18 13.25
N LEU A 66 -8.42 32.34 12.49
CA LEU A 66 -9.60 33.10 12.92
C LEU A 66 -10.27 32.45 14.13
N ALA A 67 -10.34 31.11 14.19
CA ALA A 67 -10.91 30.36 15.31
C ALA A 67 -10.15 30.59 16.62
N ILE A 68 -8.83 30.89 16.56
CA ILE A 68 -8.00 31.22 17.74
C ILE A 68 -7.81 32.73 17.95
N GLY A 69 -8.67 33.56 17.33
CA GLY A 69 -8.74 35.00 17.56
C GLY A 69 -7.70 35.83 16.83
N CYS A 70 -7.02 35.31 15.81
CA CYS A 70 -6.10 36.09 14.98
C CYS A 70 -6.82 37.09 14.09
N LYS A 71 -6.12 38.18 13.72
CA LYS A 71 -6.51 39.03 12.59
C LYS A 71 -5.78 38.48 11.36
N VAL A 72 -6.52 38.02 10.35
CA VAL A 72 -5.95 37.36 9.19
C VAL A 72 -6.14 38.20 7.94
N SER A 73 -5.09 38.27 7.12
CA SER A 73 -5.13 38.86 5.78
C SER A 73 -4.45 37.87 4.82
N ILE A 74 -4.93 37.79 3.57
CA ILE A 74 -4.33 36.99 2.51
C ILE A 74 -3.84 37.92 1.39
N LEU A 75 -2.63 37.64 0.90
CA LEU A 75 -2.08 38.32 -0.27
C LEU A 75 -2.58 37.63 -1.54
N ASP A 76 -3.18 38.35 -2.46
CA ASP A 76 -3.56 37.85 -3.78
C ASP A 76 -2.32 37.79 -4.67
N THR A 77 -1.95 36.60 -5.11
CA THR A 77 -0.81 36.31 -5.99
C THR A 77 -1.25 35.83 -7.38
N SER A 78 -2.54 35.91 -7.70
CA SER A 78 -3.14 35.34 -8.91
C SER A 78 -2.63 35.94 -10.22
N ASP A 79 -2.02 37.13 -10.20
CA ASP A 79 -1.40 37.81 -11.35
C ASP A 79 0.07 37.42 -11.58
N GLN A 80 0.62 36.55 -10.74
CA GLN A 80 2.00 36.09 -10.84
C GLN A 80 2.12 34.80 -11.67
N PRO A 81 3.32 34.52 -12.23
CA PRO A 81 3.57 33.26 -12.95
C PRO A 81 3.28 32.02 -12.10
N ASN A 82 2.86 30.94 -12.74
CA ASN A 82 2.57 29.66 -12.06
C ASN A 82 3.77 29.18 -11.23
N LYS A 83 3.53 28.84 -9.96
CA LYS A 83 4.53 28.44 -8.95
C LYS A 83 5.42 29.58 -8.46
N TRP A 84 5.07 30.84 -8.70
CA TRP A 84 5.78 31.96 -8.14
C TRP A 84 5.55 32.04 -6.62
N ASP A 85 6.62 32.31 -5.88
CA ASP A 85 6.61 32.63 -4.45
C ASP A 85 7.43 33.88 -4.14
N VAL A 86 7.43 34.35 -2.88
CA VAL A 86 8.19 35.57 -2.48
C VAL A 86 9.70 35.37 -2.62
N ALA A 87 10.22 34.16 -2.62
CA ALA A 87 11.64 33.90 -2.86
C ALA A 87 12.01 34.17 -4.33
N ASP A 88 11.07 34.01 -5.24
CA ASP A 88 11.28 34.37 -6.65
C ASP A 88 11.41 35.87 -6.83
N ALA A 89 10.60 36.68 -6.14
CA ALA A 89 10.75 38.13 -6.15
C ALA A 89 12.15 38.55 -5.68
N LEU A 90 12.69 37.91 -4.65
CA LEU A 90 14.03 38.14 -4.16
C LEU A 90 15.10 37.74 -5.18
N ARG A 91 14.95 36.58 -5.81
CA ARG A 91 15.86 36.08 -6.84
C ARG A 91 15.88 36.95 -8.07
N ASP A 92 14.74 37.51 -8.46
CA ASP A 92 14.59 38.37 -9.62
C ASP A 92 15.03 39.83 -9.33
N GLY A 93 15.51 40.10 -8.12
CA GLY A 93 16.09 41.36 -7.71
C GLY A 93 15.07 42.47 -7.41
N MET A 94 13.79 42.11 -7.17
CA MET A 94 12.76 43.09 -6.80
C MET A 94 13.11 43.77 -5.48
N SER A 95 13.13 45.08 -5.47
CA SER A 95 13.41 45.86 -4.26
C SER A 95 12.25 45.79 -3.27
N LYS A 96 12.54 46.08 -2.00
CA LYS A 96 11.51 46.10 -0.95
C LYS A 96 10.37 47.07 -1.27
N ASP A 97 10.68 48.25 -1.79
CA ASP A 97 9.68 49.26 -2.08
C ASP A 97 8.79 48.83 -3.26
N GLU A 98 9.34 48.18 -4.26
CA GLU A 98 8.60 47.62 -5.40
C GLU A 98 7.66 46.52 -4.96
N LEU A 99 8.15 45.57 -4.14
CA LEU A 99 7.29 44.50 -3.62
C LEU A 99 6.18 45.02 -2.72
N MET A 100 6.50 46.01 -1.85
CA MET A 100 5.50 46.64 -0.99
C MET A 100 4.44 47.41 -1.78
N ALA A 101 4.83 48.12 -2.83
CA ALA A 101 3.90 48.82 -3.71
C ALA A 101 3.00 47.87 -4.47
N TRP A 102 3.54 46.74 -4.91
CA TRP A 102 2.76 45.66 -5.55
C TRP A 102 1.82 44.96 -4.58
N ALA A 103 2.27 44.59 -3.38
CA ALA A 103 1.50 43.82 -2.40
C ALA A 103 0.39 44.65 -1.72
N ALA A 104 0.63 45.97 -1.46
CA ALA A 104 -0.28 46.79 -0.68
C ALA A 104 -1.75 46.78 -1.16
N PRO A 105 -2.05 46.94 -2.47
CA PRO A 105 -3.42 46.89 -2.95
C PRO A 105 -4.02 45.47 -2.99
N ARG A 106 -3.20 44.41 -2.83
CA ARG A 106 -3.56 43.00 -2.98
C ARG A 106 -3.79 42.27 -1.65
N VAL A 107 -3.64 42.95 -0.54
CA VAL A 107 -3.88 42.36 0.80
C VAL A 107 -5.33 42.52 1.18
N ALA A 108 -6.05 41.40 1.20
CA ALA A 108 -7.46 41.34 1.62
C ALA A 108 -7.59 40.81 3.06
N LYS A 109 -8.33 41.53 3.91
CA LYS A 109 -8.69 41.06 5.26
C LYS A 109 -9.71 39.93 5.13
N GLN A 110 -9.55 38.89 5.94
CA GLN A 110 -10.46 37.74 5.98
C GLN A 110 -11.33 37.77 7.24
N THR A 111 -12.60 37.46 7.08
CA THR A 111 -13.54 37.24 8.18
C THR A 111 -14.15 35.85 8.05
N SER A 112 -14.65 35.29 9.18
CA SER A 112 -15.29 33.98 9.16
C SER A 112 -16.50 33.94 8.23
N ALA A 113 -17.24 35.05 8.10
CA ALA A 113 -18.39 35.16 7.19
C ALA A 113 -17.98 35.14 5.70
N GLU A 114 -16.86 35.78 5.35
CA GLU A 114 -16.33 35.76 3.99
C GLU A 114 -15.82 34.38 3.59
N LEU A 115 -15.13 33.69 4.48
CA LEU A 115 -14.67 32.32 4.23
C LEU A 115 -15.85 31.35 4.04
N GLU A 116 -16.90 31.47 4.85
CA GLU A 116 -18.09 30.64 4.72
C GLU A 116 -18.83 30.91 3.40
N LYS A 117 -18.95 32.18 3.01
CA LYS A 117 -19.53 32.55 1.72
C LYS A 117 -18.75 31.98 0.55
N GLN A 118 -17.42 32.06 0.60
CA GLN A 118 -16.56 31.50 -0.46
C GLN A 118 -16.64 29.98 -0.54
N ARG A 119 -16.73 29.27 0.61
CA ARG A 119 -16.95 27.82 0.65
C ARG A 119 -18.27 27.43 -0.02
N LEU A 120 -19.36 28.14 0.27
CA LEU A 120 -20.66 27.90 -0.34
C LEU A 120 -20.67 28.18 -1.85
N GLU A 121 -19.89 29.15 -2.32
CA GLU A 121 -19.72 29.42 -3.76
C GLU A 121 -18.91 28.34 -4.47
N GLU A 122 -17.86 27.81 -3.85
CA GLU A 122 -17.07 26.67 -4.37
C GLU A 122 -17.90 25.39 -4.41
N GLU A 123 -18.69 25.09 -3.39
CA GLU A 123 -19.61 23.94 -3.38
C GLU A 123 -20.67 24.04 -4.49
N LYS A 124 -21.21 25.24 -4.75
CA LYS A 124 -22.15 25.48 -5.87
C LYS A 124 -21.50 25.28 -7.24
N LYS A 125 -20.26 25.73 -7.43
CA LYS A 125 -19.52 25.52 -8.69
C LYS A 125 -19.24 24.03 -8.92
N THR A 126 -18.88 23.31 -7.87
CA THR A 126 -18.64 21.86 -7.94
C THR A 126 -19.93 21.09 -8.25
N MET A 127 -21.06 21.48 -7.68
CA MET A 127 -22.37 20.90 -8.02
C MET A 127 -22.79 21.20 -9.47
N GLN A 128 -22.55 22.40 -9.95
CA GLN A 128 -22.88 22.77 -11.35
C GLN A 128 -21.98 22.04 -12.36
N SER A 129 -20.71 21.82 -12.04
CA SER A 129 -19.81 21.03 -12.90
C SER A 129 -20.15 19.52 -12.89
N ALA A 130 -20.67 19.01 -11.78
CA ALA A 130 -21.15 17.62 -11.69
C ALA A 130 -22.46 17.40 -12.48
N GLN A 131 -23.33 18.41 -12.55
CA GLN A 131 -24.57 18.35 -13.36
C GLN A 131 -24.35 18.54 -14.86
N ALA A 132 -23.24 19.13 -15.27
CA ALA A 132 -22.90 19.31 -16.69
C ALA A 132 -22.24 18.08 -17.34
N GLY A 133 -22.01 17.00 -16.59
CA GLY A 133 -21.34 15.78 -17.00
C GLY A 133 -22.22 14.53 -17.05
N GLU A 134 -23.55 14.66 -16.95
CA GLU A 134 -24.44 13.50 -17.14
C GLU A 134 -24.52 13.14 -18.64
N PRO A 135 -24.23 11.87 -19.03
CA PRO A 135 -24.49 11.41 -20.40
C PRO A 135 -25.98 11.35 -20.66
N GLU A 136 -26.39 11.75 -21.86
CA GLU A 136 -27.78 11.64 -22.34
C GLU A 136 -28.33 10.23 -22.07
N PRO A 137 -29.61 10.09 -21.67
CA PRO A 137 -30.21 8.79 -21.44
C PRO A 137 -30.27 8.01 -22.74
N MET A 138 -29.56 6.89 -22.80
CA MET A 138 -29.69 5.93 -23.90
C MET A 138 -31.12 5.43 -23.95
N ASN A 139 -31.75 5.57 -25.12
CA ASN A 139 -33.03 4.95 -25.44
C ASN A 139 -32.96 3.44 -25.17
N PRO A 140 -33.94 2.87 -24.47
CA PRO A 140 -33.97 1.42 -24.26
C PRO A 140 -34.17 0.71 -25.61
N LEU A 141 -33.26 -0.21 -25.90
CA LEU A 141 -33.41 -1.16 -26.98
C LEU A 141 -34.68 -2.00 -26.75
N PRO A 142 -35.43 -2.39 -27.84
CA PRO A 142 -36.64 -3.19 -27.69
C PRO A 142 -36.31 -4.53 -27.01
N MET A 143 -37.10 -4.91 -26.03
CA MET A 143 -37.06 -6.23 -25.42
C MET A 143 -37.48 -7.27 -26.47
N GLU A 144 -36.56 -8.11 -26.90
CA GLU A 144 -36.88 -9.35 -27.60
C GLU A 144 -37.45 -10.36 -26.63
N ASP A 145 -38.56 -10.97 -27.05
CA ASP A 145 -39.33 -11.95 -26.31
C ASP A 145 -38.59 -13.29 -26.24
N TRP A 146 -38.14 -13.68 -25.03
CA TRP A 146 -37.38 -14.92 -24.76
C TRP A 146 -38.29 -16.10 -24.42
N SER A 147 -39.53 -16.17 -24.91
CA SER A 147 -40.47 -17.24 -24.60
C SER A 147 -40.29 -18.53 -25.41
N GLU A 148 -39.26 -18.66 -26.24
CA GLU A 148 -39.07 -19.82 -27.12
C GLU A 148 -37.69 -20.48 -26.98
N TYR A 149 -37.33 -20.98 -25.77
CA TYR A 149 -36.33 -22.02 -25.64
C TYR A 149 -36.74 -23.01 -24.53
N ASP A 150 -37.18 -24.17 -25.00
CA ASP A 150 -37.40 -25.37 -24.19
C ASP A 150 -36.08 -25.82 -23.52
N LEU A 151 -35.99 -25.70 -22.18
CA LEU A 151 -34.97 -26.32 -21.40
C LEU A 151 -35.36 -27.80 -21.08
N PRO A 152 -34.42 -28.77 -21.24
CA PRO A 152 -34.71 -30.15 -20.87
C PRO A 152 -34.84 -30.29 -19.34
N PRO A 153 -35.62 -31.25 -18.84
CA PRO A 153 -35.88 -31.41 -17.42
C PRO A 153 -34.63 -31.83 -16.66
N ILE A 154 -34.46 -31.25 -15.48
CA ILE A 154 -33.43 -31.61 -14.50
C ILE A 154 -33.82 -32.93 -13.87
N GLU A 155 -33.05 -33.98 -14.09
CA GLU A 155 -33.17 -35.26 -13.40
C GLU A 155 -32.51 -35.16 -12.02
N ASP A 156 -33.12 -35.87 -11.07
CA ASP A 156 -33.03 -35.87 -9.63
C ASP A 156 -31.66 -36.12 -9.01
N GLU A 157 -31.51 -35.50 -7.87
CA GLU A 157 -30.75 -35.84 -6.64
C GLU A 157 -29.60 -36.84 -6.77
N ILE A 158 -28.37 -36.33 -6.73
CA ILE A 158 -27.19 -37.10 -6.32
C ILE A 158 -26.78 -36.60 -4.94
N GLU A 159 -26.91 -37.45 -3.92
CA GLU A 159 -26.38 -37.22 -2.57
C GLU A 159 -24.88 -36.95 -2.60
N PRO A 160 -24.36 -35.99 -1.82
CA PRO A 160 -22.93 -35.70 -1.75
C PRO A 160 -22.19 -36.84 -1.06
N GLN A 161 -21.43 -37.62 -1.81
CA GLN A 161 -20.47 -38.55 -1.23
C GLN A 161 -19.31 -37.75 -0.60
N HIS A 162 -19.21 -37.85 0.71
CA HIS A 162 -18.06 -37.43 1.50
C HIS A 162 -16.82 -38.23 1.05
N ILE A 163 -15.91 -37.58 0.32
CA ILE A 163 -14.56 -38.10 0.08
C ILE A 163 -13.65 -37.47 1.12
N PRO A 164 -13.10 -38.19 2.09
CA PRO A 164 -12.13 -37.63 3.01
C PRO A 164 -10.83 -37.38 2.27
N LEU A 165 -10.34 -36.15 2.33
CA LEU A 165 -8.97 -35.75 1.93
C LEU A 165 -7.97 -36.23 3.00
N THR A 166 -7.90 -37.50 3.26
CA THR A 166 -6.90 -38.10 4.14
C THR A 166 -5.68 -38.49 3.32
N ILE A 167 -4.62 -37.72 3.44
CA ILE A 167 -3.27 -38.17 3.09
C ILE A 167 -2.76 -38.91 4.32
N ASP A 168 -2.54 -40.21 4.15
CA ASP A 168 -1.99 -41.11 5.17
C ASP A 168 -0.53 -40.70 5.46
N VAL A 169 -0.32 -39.84 6.47
CA VAL A 169 1.00 -39.50 6.99
C VAL A 169 1.11 -40.14 8.37
N GLN A 170 1.86 -41.24 8.48
CA GLN A 170 2.18 -41.86 9.76
C GLN A 170 2.83 -40.84 10.70
N PRO A 171 2.42 -40.73 11.96
CA PRO A 171 3.00 -39.81 12.92
C PRO A 171 4.39 -40.30 13.32
N THR A 172 5.41 -39.54 12.97
CA THR A 172 6.75 -39.62 13.59
C THR A 172 6.69 -38.85 14.90
N GLU A 173 6.98 -39.54 16.00
CA GLU A 173 7.10 -38.95 17.35
C GLU A 173 8.03 -37.76 17.35
N ILE A 174 7.47 -36.59 17.70
CA ILE A 174 8.25 -35.37 17.97
C ILE A 174 8.55 -35.37 19.48
N ALA A 175 9.84 -35.41 19.79
CA ALA A 175 10.35 -35.27 21.16
C ALA A 175 9.88 -33.96 21.80
N ASP A 176 9.61 -34.04 23.10
CA ASP A 176 9.09 -33.03 24.00
C ASP A 176 9.64 -31.61 23.78
N ALA A 177 8.75 -30.67 23.41
CA ALA A 177 9.00 -29.25 23.55
C ALA A 177 8.80 -28.83 25.02
N PRO A 178 9.64 -27.94 25.58
CA PRO A 178 9.55 -27.53 26.97
C PRO A 178 8.23 -26.81 27.24
N THR A 179 7.49 -27.32 28.20
CA THR A 179 6.23 -26.75 28.69
C THR A 179 6.48 -25.39 29.33
N ILE A 180 6.12 -24.32 28.64
CA ILE A 180 6.08 -22.97 29.21
C ILE A 180 4.87 -22.90 30.13
N LYS A 181 5.09 -22.87 31.43
CA LYS A 181 4.05 -22.63 32.43
C LYS A 181 3.38 -21.29 32.13
N PRO A 182 2.04 -21.19 32.08
CA PRO A 182 1.37 -19.92 31.90
C PRO A 182 1.70 -19.01 33.09
N ALA A 183 2.24 -17.82 32.80
CA ALA A 183 2.40 -16.76 33.77
C ALA A 183 1.04 -16.47 34.40
N LYS A 184 0.99 -16.46 35.73
CA LYS A 184 -0.20 -16.06 36.50
C LYS A 184 -0.59 -14.65 36.08
N VAL A 185 -1.60 -14.55 35.21
CA VAL A 185 -2.33 -13.29 35.00
C VAL A 185 -2.90 -12.91 36.36
N ALA A 186 -2.39 -11.83 36.93
CA ALA A 186 -2.96 -11.25 38.13
C ALA A 186 -4.46 -10.98 37.83
N ARG A 187 -5.33 -11.73 38.47
CA ARG A 187 -6.75 -11.42 38.48
C ARG A 187 -6.87 -10.03 39.13
N HIS A 188 -7.09 -9.00 38.32
CA HIS A 188 -7.65 -7.78 38.84
C HIS A 188 -8.93 -8.20 39.57
N THR A 189 -8.91 -8.05 40.88
CA THR A 189 -10.07 -8.14 41.73
C THR A 189 -11.16 -7.29 41.09
N ALA A 190 -12.18 -7.96 40.55
CA ALA A 190 -13.39 -7.27 40.13
C ALA A 190 -13.86 -6.46 41.32
N VAL A 191 -13.95 -5.15 41.16
CA VAL A 191 -14.63 -4.26 42.07
C VAL A 191 -16.08 -4.74 42.10
N LYS A 192 -16.39 -5.59 43.09
CA LYS A 192 -17.74 -5.91 43.48
C LYS A 192 -18.29 -4.70 44.23
N ASP A 193 -18.66 -3.67 43.49
CA ASP A 193 -19.70 -2.75 43.84
C ASP A 193 -20.57 -2.59 42.59
N ALA A 194 -21.37 -3.62 42.35
CA ALA A 194 -22.58 -3.44 41.58
C ALA A 194 -23.47 -2.51 42.39
N MET A 195 -23.24 -1.20 42.28
CA MET A 195 -24.32 -0.23 42.46
C MET A 195 -25.44 -0.70 41.54
N THR A 196 -26.50 -1.23 42.10
CA THR A 196 -27.76 -1.44 41.43
C THR A 196 -28.27 -0.06 41.06
N ILE A 197 -27.74 0.49 39.95
CA ILE A 197 -28.29 1.71 39.34
C ILE A 197 -29.70 1.30 38.91
N PRO A 198 -30.75 1.97 39.40
CA PRO A 198 -32.11 1.69 38.95
C PRO A 198 -32.06 1.72 37.43
N HIS A 199 -32.62 0.71 36.76
CA HIS A 199 -32.71 0.69 35.32
C HIS A 199 -33.36 1.98 34.87
N GLY A 200 -32.63 2.90 34.24
CA GLY A 200 -33.15 4.12 33.65
C GLY A 200 -34.29 3.78 32.68
N SER A 201 -35.00 4.79 32.19
CA SER A 201 -36.08 4.60 31.22
C SER A 201 -35.69 3.52 30.17
N PRO A 202 -36.56 2.53 29.89
CA PRO A 202 -36.32 1.50 28.89
C PRO A 202 -36.05 2.09 27.51
N PHE A 203 -36.46 3.34 27.28
CA PHE A 203 -36.27 4.11 26.07
C PHE A 203 -34.97 4.93 26.07
N SER A 204 -34.12 4.85 27.09
CA SER A 204 -32.82 5.53 27.08
C SER A 204 -31.94 4.98 25.97
N ASP A 205 -31.08 5.85 25.37
CA ASP A 205 -30.18 5.43 24.30
C ASP A 205 -29.27 4.27 24.72
N ARG A 206 -28.79 4.31 25.96
CA ARG A 206 -27.97 3.26 26.54
C ARG A 206 -28.75 1.92 26.65
N ARG A 207 -29.98 1.93 27.20
CA ARG A 207 -30.75 0.67 27.34
C ARG A 207 -31.14 0.08 25.99
N MET A 208 -31.51 0.91 25.03
CA MET A 208 -31.77 0.45 23.67
C MET A 208 -30.50 -0.09 22.97
N ALA A 209 -29.34 0.50 23.22
CA ALA A 209 -28.08 -0.03 22.76
C ALA A 209 -27.73 -1.38 23.40
N GLU A 210 -27.99 -1.55 24.70
CA GLU A 210 -27.86 -2.84 25.41
C GLU A 210 -28.77 -3.91 24.78
N ILE A 211 -30.05 -3.56 24.52
CA ILE A 211 -31.00 -4.46 23.86
C ILE A 211 -30.54 -4.85 22.45
N PHE A 212 -30.01 -3.91 21.69
CA PHE A 212 -29.39 -4.21 20.39
C PHE A 212 -28.22 -5.18 20.53
N ALA A 213 -27.33 -4.96 21.52
CA ALA A 213 -26.22 -5.86 21.78
C ALA A 213 -26.68 -7.26 22.23
N GLU A 214 -27.71 -7.34 23.08
CA GLU A 214 -28.30 -8.60 23.58
C GLU A 214 -28.93 -9.43 22.46
N ASN A 215 -29.66 -8.80 21.52
CA ASN A 215 -30.43 -9.47 20.48
C ASN A 215 -29.63 -9.72 19.19
N ASP A 216 -28.87 -8.73 18.73
CA ASP A 216 -28.22 -8.73 17.43
C ASP A 216 -26.69 -8.72 17.54
N GLY A 217 -26.13 -8.44 18.72
CA GLY A 217 -24.70 -8.20 18.92
C GLY A 217 -23.79 -9.38 18.57
N ILE A 218 -24.33 -10.59 18.49
CA ILE A 218 -23.56 -11.78 18.06
C ILE A 218 -23.06 -11.64 16.61
N ASP A 219 -23.81 -10.92 15.78
CA ASP A 219 -23.52 -10.72 14.34
C ASP A 219 -23.04 -9.31 14.01
N TRP A 220 -22.84 -8.46 15.02
CA TRP A 220 -22.43 -7.08 14.85
C TRP A 220 -21.23 -6.74 15.70
N GLN A 221 -20.24 -6.07 15.11
CA GLN A 221 -19.07 -5.55 15.82
C GLN A 221 -18.75 -4.13 15.33
N TYR A 222 -18.23 -3.29 16.22
CA TYR A 222 -17.75 -1.96 15.88
C TYR A 222 -16.23 -1.88 16.01
N CYS A 223 -15.55 -1.60 14.93
CA CYS A 223 -14.10 -1.41 14.94
C CYS A 223 -13.75 0.07 15.12
N HIS A 224 -13.26 0.44 16.31
CA HIS A 224 -12.94 1.83 16.64
C HIS A 224 -11.83 2.43 15.76
N GLY A 225 -10.81 1.66 15.39
CA GLY A 225 -9.72 2.16 14.55
C GLY A 225 -10.11 2.40 13.10
N TRP A 226 -11.19 1.77 12.62
CA TRP A 226 -11.75 1.99 11.30
C TRP A 226 -12.98 2.89 11.32
N GLU A 227 -13.53 3.15 12.52
CA GLU A 227 -14.81 3.84 12.70
C GLU A 227 -15.95 3.22 11.89
N LYS A 228 -15.98 1.88 11.81
CA LYS A 228 -16.92 1.11 10.99
C LYS A 228 -17.61 0.03 11.80
N TRP A 229 -18.88 -0.17 11.49
CA TRP A 229 -19.61 -1.38 11.85
C TRP A 229 -19.23 -2.51 10.91
N LEU A 230 -19.15 -3.71 11.45
CA LEU A 230 -18.99 -4.95 10.69
C LEU A 230 -20.17 -5.86 11.03
N GLN A 231 -20.64 -6.59 10.00
CA GLN A 231 -21.66 -7.59 10.10
C GLN A 231 -21.07 -8.95 9.76
N TRP A 232 -21.46 -9.97 10.51
CA TRP A 232 -21.22 -11.35 10.15
C TRP A 232 -22.17 -11.76 9.02
N ASP A 233 -21.63 -12.15 7.85
CA ASP A 233 -22.41 -12.52 6.65
C ASP A 233 -22.71 -14.04 6.58
N GLY A 234 -22.21 -14.83 7.52
CA GLY A 234 -22.23 -16.29 7.54
C GLY A 234 -20.85 -16.91 7.38
N ASN A 235 -19.93 -16.22 6.69
CA ASN A 235 -18.58 -16.69 6.40
C ASN A 235 -17.48 -15.78 6.97
N ARG A 236 -17.72 -14.46 7.03
CA ARG A 236 -16.74 -13.47 7.46
C ARG A 236 -17.37 -12.24 8.11
N TRP A 237 -16.56 -11.40 8.67
CA TRP A 237 -16.94 -10.07 9.16
C TRP A 237 -16.80 -9.04 8.05
N GLU A 238 -17.91 -8.63 7.44
CA GLU A 238 -17.95 -7.66 6.36
C GLU A 238 -18.21 -6.24 6.90
N ILE A 239 -17.50 -5.24 6.35
CA ILE A 239 -17.75 -3.83 6.70
C ILE A 239 -19.14 -3.43 6.19
N ASP A 240 -19.97 -2.89 7.08
CA ASP A 240 -21.30 -2.38 6.74
C ASP A 240 -21.20 -1.10 5.90
N GLN A 241 -21.26 -1.26 4.59
CA GLN A 241 -21.27 -0.15 3.61
C GLN A 241 -22.67 0.42 3.39
N THR A 242 -23.72 -0.30 3.79
CA THR A 242 -25.12 0.01 3.48
C THR A 242 -25.89 0.62 4.64
N ARG A 243 -25.20 0.84 5.78
CA ARG A 243 -25.82 1.26 7.05
C ARG A 243 -26.91 0.29 7.55
N SER A 244 -26.68 -1.00 7.36
CA SER A 244 -27.60 -2.03 7.83
C SER A 244 -27.77 -2.03 9.35
N ALA A 245 -26.74 -1.66 10.11
CA ALA A 245 -26.83 -1.42 11.55
C ALA A 245 -27.90 -0.36 11.90
N CYS A 246 -27.99 0.74 11.12
CA CYS A 246 -29.05 1.74 11.30
C CYS A 246 -30.43 1.13 11.08
N ARG A 247 -30.59 0.24 10.11
CA ARG A 247 -31.86 -0.42 9.81
C ARG A 247 -32.32 -1.34 10.95
N ILE A 248 -31.39 -2.08 11.55
CA ILE A 248 -31.71 -2.94 12.70
C ILE A 248 -32.17 -2.10 13.90
N VAL A 249 -31.39 -1.06 14.25
CA VAL A 249 -31.76 -0.15 15.33
C VAL A 249 -33.08 0.59 15.05
N SER A 250 -33.34 0.95 13.78
CA SER A 250 -34.63 1.56 13.41
C SER A 250 -35.80 0.60 13.68
N LYS A 251 -35.67 -0.68 13.37
CA LYS A 251 -36.70 -1.67 13.71
C LYS A 251 -36.88 -1.81 15.20
N LEU A 252 -35.80 -1.81 15.99
CA LEU A 252 -35.84 -1.86 17.43
C LEU A 252 -36.58 -0.64 18.01
N THR A 253 -36.24 0.56 17.54
CA THR A 253 -36.87 1.82 18.02
C THR A 253 -38.34 1.90 17.63
N GLN A 254 -38.72 1.42 16.46
CA GLN A 254 -40.13 1.31 16.05
C GLN A 254 -40.89 0.30 16.91
N ALA A 255 -40.33 -0.86 17.19
CA ALA A 255 -40.94 -1.87 18.04
C ALA A 255 -41.15 -1.32 19.47
N ALA A 256 -40.23 -0.48 19.95
CA ALA A 256 -40.33 0.15 21.27
C ALA A 256 -41.54 1.09 21.42
N GLU A 257 -42.13 1.61 20.36
CA GLU A 257 -43.36 2.39 20.38
C GLU A 257 -44.57 1.57 20.89
N TYR A 258 -44.49 0.25 20.78
CA TYR A 258 -45.56 -0.69 21.16
C TYR A 258 -45.25 -1.44 22.46
N TRP A 259 -44.16 -1.12 23.15
CA TRP A 259 -43.90 -1.72 24.47
C TRP A 259 -44.90 -1.21 25.51
N PRO A 260 -45.25 -2.02 26.53
CA PRO A 260 -46.19 -1.62 27.56
C PRO A 260 -45.80 -0.31 28.26
N GLU A 261 -44.52 -0.08 28.47
CA GLU A 261 -43.99 1.14 29.09
C GLU A 261 -44.18 2.38 28.21
N ALA A 262 -44.37 2.20 26.91
CA ALA A 262 -44.60 3.30 25.97
C ALA A 262 -46.01 3.94 26.15
N ASP A 263 -46.96 3.26 26.81
CA ASP A 263 -48.27 3.82 27.09
C ASP A 263 -48.21 5.02 28.05
N GLN A 264 -47.13 5.12 28.81
CA GLN A 264 -46.86 6.26 29.70
C GLN A 264 -46.23 7.45 28.99
N LEU A 265 -45.80 7.31 27.74
CA LEU A 265 -45.18 8.36 26.96
C LEU A 265 -46.22 9.29 26.32
N SER A 266 -45.85 10.56 26.17
CA SER A 266 -46.64 11.47 25.35
C SER A 266 -46.61 11.06 23.87
N ALA A 267 -47.62 11.44 23.10
CA ALA A 267 -47.63 11.18 21.65
C ALA A 267 -46.40 11.79 20.89
N LYS A 268 -45.84 12.87 21.44
CA LYS A 268 -44.60 13.49 20.95
C LYS A 268 -43.38 12.60 21.22
N ASP A 269 -43.27 12.05 22.43
CA ASP A 269 -42.14 11.22 22.83
C ASP A 269 -42.17 9.86 22.14
N LYS A 270 -43.38 9.27 21.95
CA LYS A 270 -43.54 8.06 21.13
C LYS A 270 -42.98 8.27 19.70
N ARG A 271 -43.38 9.37 19.03
CA ARG A 271 -42.86 9.70 17.68
C ARG A 271 -41.35 9.97 17.66
N ALA A 272 -40.80 10.49 18.78
CA ALA A 272 -39.37 10.75 18.87
C ALA A 272 -38.54 9.47 18.92
N LEU A 273 -39.10 8.31 19.32
CA LEU A 273 -38.45 7.02 19.35
C LEU A 273 -37.95 6.59 17.94
N SER A 274 -38.76 6.82 16.91
CA SER A 274 -38.41 6.46 15.52
C SER A 274 -37.65 7.57 14.76
N SER A 275 -37.23 8.63 15.46
CA SER A 275 -36.47 9.71 14.81
C SER A 275 -35.06 9.28 14.42
N VAL A 276 -34.51 9.86 13.33
CA VAL A 276 -33.13 9.66 12.91
C VAL A 276 -32.14 9.98 14.04
N GLY A 277 -32.43 11.06 14.81
CA GLY A 277 -31.61 11.42 15.98
C GLY A 277 -31.53 10.30 17.00
N LYS A 278 -32.68 9.69 17.34
CA LYS A 278 -32.74 8.55 18.28
C LYS A 278 -31.94 7.36 17.79
N ILE A 279 -32.14 6.93 16.52
CA ILE A 279 -31.41 5.83 15.91
C ILE A 279 -29.88 6.07 15.96
N THR A 280 -29.47 7.29 15.60
CA THR A 280 -28.05 7.65 15.63
C THR A 280 -27.46 7.64 17.02
N SER A 281 -28.22 8.15 18.03
CA SER A 281 -27.79 8.18 19.44
C SER A 281 -27.65 6.77 20.02
N VAL A 282 -28.59 5.88 19.70
CA VAL A 282 -28.55 4.47 20.12
C VAL A 282 -27.33 3.78 19.52
N LEU A 283 -27.08 3.92 18.20
CA LEU A 283 -25.90 3.35 17.55
C LEU A 283 -24.61 3.90 18.13
N LYS A 284 -24.54 5.20 18.42
CA LYS A 284 -23.39 5.81 19.07
C LYS A 284 -23.17 5.24 20.47
N ALA A 285 -24.23 5.05 21.25
CA ALA A 285 -24.14 4.40 22.55
C ALA A 285 -23.67 2.93 22.42
N ALA A 286 -24.12 2.22 21.39
CA ALA A 286 -23.75 0.84 21.14
C ALA A 286 -22.24 0.66 20.89
N THR A 287 -21.55 1.67 20.30
CA THR A 287 -20.09 1.60 20.10
C THR A 287 -19.30 1.52 21.42
N TRP A 288 -19.91 1.85 22.55
CA TRP A 288 -19.25 1.82 23.88
C TRP A 288 -19.43 0.48 24.60
N ILE A 289 -20.31 -0.38 24.09
CA ILE A 289 -20.60 -1.68 24.70
C ILE A 289 -19.39 -2.61 24.50
N PRO A 290 -18.84 -3.18 25.59
CA PRO A 290 -17.60 -3.97 25.52
C PRO A 290 -17.66 -5.16 24.55
N GLU A 291 -18.82 -5.81 24.46
CA GLU A 291 -19.08 -7.00 23.64
C GLU A 291 -19.05 -6.67 22.15
N LEU A 292 -19.45 -5.45 21.77
CA LEU A 292 -19.52 -4.99 20.38
C LEU A 292 -18.24 -4.33 19.89
N LYS A 293 -17.32 -3.92 20.77
CA LYS A 293 -16.16 -3.13 20.38
C LYS A 293 -14.95 -3.98 20.05
N LYS A 294 -14.31 -3.66 18.93
CA LYS A 294 -13.06 -4.27 18.45
C LYS A 294 -12.06 -3.19 18.02
N ILE A 295 -10.84 -3.61 17.83
CA ILE A 295 -9.77 -2.80 17.23
C ILE A 295 -9.22 -3.53 16.01
N PRO A 296 -8.57 -2.84 15.05
CA PRO A 296 -8.10 -3.45 13.79
C PRO A 296 -7.31 -4.73 13.96
N LYS A 297 -6.44 -4.80 14.95
CA LYS A 297 -5.59 -5.98 15.21
C LYS A 297 -6.33 -7.23 15.70
N ASN A 298 -7.63 -7.12 16.03
CA ASN A 298 -8.42 -8.29 16.37
C ASN A 298 -8.83 -9.08 15.13
N PHE A 299 -8.91 -8.39 13.98
CA PHE A 299 -9.32 -9.00 12.72
C PHE A 299 -8.11 -9.55 11.96
N ASP A 300 -8.33 -10.63 11.20
CA ASP A 300 -7.33 -11.31 10.37
C ASP A 300 -6.00 -11.61 11.11
N SER A 301 -6.07 -11.80 12.44
CA SER A 301 -4.91 -11.94 13.31
C SER A 301 -4.19 -13.29 13.13
N ASP A 302 -4.93 -14.36 12.82
CA ASP A 302 -4.36 -15.65 12.46
C ASP A 302 -4.06 -15.69 10.96
N THR A 303 -2.80 -15.52 10.62
CA THR A 303 -2.32 -15.44 9.24
C THR A 303 -2.29 -16.78 8.50
N PHE A 304 -2.63 -17.89 9.18
CA PHE A 304 -2.77 -19.22 8.59
C PHE A 304 -4.22 -19.63 8.36
N LEU A 305 -5.20 -18.84 8.78
CA LEU A 305 -6.58 -19.05 8.38
C LEU A 305 -6.87 -18.29 7.08
N LEU A 306 -7.46 -18.96 6.12
CA LEU A 306 -7.82 -18.40 4.81
C LEU A 306 -9.34 -18.48 4.63
N GLY A 307 -10.02 -17.34 4.60
CA GLY A 307 -11.46 -17.27 4.30
C GLY A 307 -11.72 -17.60 2.84
N THR A 308 -12.76 -18.36 2.58
CA THR A 308 -13.26 -18.69 1.25
C THR A 308 -14.78 -18.50 1.21
N PRO A 309 -15.43 -18.44 0.05
CA PRO A 309 -16.89 -18.27 -0.04
C PRO A 309 -17.71 -19.27 0.76
N ASP A 310 -17.26 -20.54 0.89
CA ASP A 310 -18.02 -21.60 1.54
C ASP A 310 -17.35 -22.12 2.83
N GLY A 311 -16.41 -21.37 3.41
CA GLY A 311 -15.77 -21.80 4.65
C GLY A 311 -14.38 -21.20 4.88
N THR A 312 -13.69 -21.71 5.88
CA THR A 312 -12.33 -21.31 6.26
C THR A 312 -11.37 -22.48 6.08
N VAL A 313 -10.26 -22.26 5.37
CA VAL A 313 -9.16 -23.23 5.27
C VAL A 313 -8.13 -22.95 6.36
N ASP A 314 -7.80 -23.97 7.15
CA ASP A 314 -6.58 -23.91 7.98
C ASP A 314 -5.38 -24.34 7.14
N LEU A 315 -4.54 -23.36 6.79
CA LEU A 315 -3.36 -23.57 5.94
C LEU A 315 -2.26 -24.43 6.62
N ARG A 316 -2.38 -24.71 7.93
CA ARG A 316 -1.45 -25.62 8.63
C ARG A 316 -1.73 -27.07 8.29
N THR A 317 -3.00 -27.40 8.06
CA THR A 317 -3.46 -28.75 7.76
C THR A 317 -3.94 -28.90 6.32
N GLY A 318 -4.34 -27.81 5.67
CA GLY A 318 -5.00 -27.80 4.36
C GLY A 318 -6.50 -28.12 4.43
N GLU A 319 -7.08 -28.27 5.62
CA GLU A 319 -8.48 -28.62 5.80
C GLU A 319 -9.40 -27.42 5.61
N LEU A 320 -10.46 -27.61 4.83
CA LEU A 320 -11.59 -26.69 4.72
C LEU A 320 -12.62 -27.05 5.80
N ARG A 321 -13.04 -26.09 6.59
CA ARG A 321 -14.08 -26.22 7.61
C ARG A 321 -15.08 -25.08 7.53
N GLU A 322 -16.20 -25.22 8.22
CA GLU A 322 -17.15 -24.12 8.39
C GLU A 322 -16.48 -22.88 8.99
N SER A 323 -16.88 -21.72 8.49
CA SER A 323 -16.43 -20.44 9.02
C SER A 323 -16.96 -20.19 10.41
N ARG A 324 -16.16 -19.53 11.26
CA ARG A 324 -16.52 -19.25 12.65
C ARG A 324 -16.34 -17.76 12.93
N ARG A 325 -17.24 -17.16 13.70
CA ARG A 325 -17.15 -15.74 14.11
C ARG A 325 -15.86 -15.44 14.85
N GLU A 326 -15.39 -16.41 15.64
CA GLU A 326 -14.19 -16.33 16.47
C GLU A 326 -12.89 -16.32 15.67
N ASP A 327 -12.93 -16.67 14.39
CA ASP A 327 -11.78 -16.57 13.49
C ASP A 327 -11.47 -15.12 13.11
N TRP A 328 -12.42 -14.21 13.28
CA TRP A 328 -12.32 -12.77 13.01
C TRP A 328 -11.84 -12.44 11.59
N ILE A 329 -12.14 -13.30 10.63
CA ILE A 329 -11.77 -13.14 9.23
C ILE A 329 -12.63 -12.06 8.59
N THR A 330 -11.99 -11.12 7.86
CA THR A 330 -12.68 -10.07 7.10
C THR A 330 -12.56 -10.21 5.60
N LYS A 331 -11.70 -11.10 5.12
CA LYS A 331 -11.36 -11.27 3.70
C LYS A 331 -11.66 -12.68 3.22
N GLN A 332 -11.89 -12.83 1.92
CA GLN A 332 -12.06 -14.15 1.31
C GLN A 332 -11.39 -14.22 -0.06
N THR A 333 -11.07 -15.46 -0.46
CA THR A 333 -10.66 -15.79 -1.83
C THR A 333 -11.83 -15.64 -2.80
N ALA A 334 -11.56 -15.60 -4.10
CA ALA A 334 -12.61 -15.51 -5.10
C ALA A 334 -13.39 -16.83 -5.27
N VAL A 335 -12.81 -17.96 -4.85
CA VAL A 335 -13.39 -19.31 -4.99
C VAL A 335 -13.09 -20.16 -3.76
N THR A 336 -13.91 -21.17 -3.51
CA THR A 336 -13.62 -22.21 -2.52
C THR A 336 -12.74 -23.29 -3.15
N PRO A 337 -11.76 -23.86 -2.43
CA PRO A 337 -10.91 -24.92 -2.96
C PRO A 337 -11.74 -26.17 -3.23
N LYS A 338 -11.62 -26.71 -4.44
CA LYS A 338 -12.28 -27.94 -4.86
C LYS A 338 -11.36 -28.72 -5.79
N ALA A 339 -11.10 -29.97 -5.46
CA ALA A 339 -10.29 -30.84 -6.32
C ALA A 339 -10.94 -31.01 -7.69
N GLY A 340 -10.16 -30.94 -8.74
CA GLY A 340 -10.63 -31.07 -10.11
C GLY A 340 -9.49 -30.99 -11.13
N PRO A 341 -9.78 -31.19 -12.43
CA PRO A 341 -8.79 -31.02 -13.48
C PRO A 341 -8.42 -29.54 -13.65
N MET A 342 -7.15 -29.27 -13.99
CA MET A 342 -6.64 -27.94 -14.29
C MET A 342 -5.70 -27.97 -15.52
N PRO A 343 -6.17 -28.46 -16.67
CA PRO A 343 -5.33 -28.73 -17.83
C PRO A 343 -4.68 -27.49 -18.43
N LEU A 344 -5.33 -26.32 -18.39
CA LEU A 344 -4.74 -25.07 -18.87
C LEU A 344 -3.64 -24.59 -17.94
N TRP A 345 -3.86 -24.68 -16.64
CA TRP A 345 -2.87 -24.36 -15.63
C TRP A 345 -1.65 -25.28 -15.71
N GLU A 346 -1.88 -26.58 -15.83
CA GLU A 346 -0.81 -27.58 -16.00
C GLU A 346 0.01 -27.31 -17.25
N LYS A 347 -0.65 -27.07 -18.39
CA LYS A 347 0.03 -26.73 -19.64
C LYS A 347 0.87 -25.45 -19.49
N MET A 348 0.38 -24.46 -18.77
CA MET A 348 1.12 -23.23 -18.50
C MET A 348 2.35 -23.50 -17.62
N LEU A 349 2.20 -24.31 -16.56
CA LEU A 349 3.30 -24.72 -15.69
C LEU A 349 4.37 -25.50 -16.45
N ASP A 350 3.97 -26.48 -17.26
CA ASP A 350 4.93 -27.27 -18.07
C ASP A 350 5.74 -26.37 -18.99
N ARG A 351 5.10 -25.38 -19.60
CA ARG A 351 5.77 -24.45 -20.51
C ARG A 351 6.71 -23.52 -19.76
N CYS A 352 6.26 -22.85 -18.71
CA CYS A 352 7.08 -21.87 -18.00
C CYS A 352 8.25 -22.51 -17.24
N THR A 353 8.17 -23.80 -16.93
CA THR A 353 9.24 -24.55 -16.27
C THR A 353 10.10 -25.35 -17.25
N MET A 354 9.74 -25.40 -18.55
CA MET A 354 10.35 -26.29 -19.55
C MET A 354 10.34 -27.76 -19.09
N GLY A 355 9.32 -28.16 -18.35
CA GLY A 355 9.17 -29.49 -17.78
C GLY A 355 10.08 -29.78 -16.57
N ASP A 356 10.81 -28.81 -16.03
CA ASP A 356 11.63 -28.98 -14.82
C ASP A 356 10.72 -29.18 -13.58
N PRO A 357 10.72 -30.37 -12.97
CA PRO A 357 9.89 -30.66 -11.82
C PRO A 357 10.28 -29.85 -10.57
N ALA A 358 11.55 -29.47 -10.41
CA ALA A 358 12.01 -28.65 -9.30
C ALA A 358 11.45 -27.23 -9.40
N MET A 359 11.43 -26.66 -10.60
CA MET A 359 10.80 -25.36 -10.84
C MET A 359 9.29 -25.40 -10.66
N ARG A 360 8.61 -26.49 -11.09
CA ARG A 360 7.18 -26.67 -10.90
C ARG A 360 6.79 -26.68 -9.42
N VAL A 361 7.50 -27.44 -8.59
CA VAL A 361 7.33 -27.49 -7.14
C VAL A 361 7.66 -26.12 -6.51
N TYR A 362 8.66 -25.43 -7.03
CA TYR A 362 9.05 -24.12 -6.55
C TYR A 362 7.96 -23.05 -6.76
N TYR A 363 7.32 -23.00 -7.93
CA TYR A 363 6.17 -22.13 -8.16
C TYR A 363 4.99 -22.50 -7.28
N GLN A 364 4.75 -23.81 -7.06
CA GLN A 364 3.71 -24.29 -6.18
C GLN A 364 3.93 -23.82 -4.73
N LYS A 365 5.15 -23.92 -4.22
CA LYS A 365 5.50 -23.44 -2.89
C LYS A 365 5.35 -21.93 -2.76
N TRP A 366 5.73 -21.16 -3.80
CA TRP A 366 5.53 -19.71 -3.81
C TRP A 366 4.05 -19.32 -3.78
N ALA A 367 3.23 -19.97 -4.61
CA ALA A 367 1.79 -19.75 -4.61
C ALA A 367 1.20 -20.10 -3.23
N GLY A 368 1.61 -21.22 -2.64
CA GLY A 368 1.16 -21.64 -1.30
C GLY A 368 1.63 -20.71 -0.18
N TYR A 369 2.89 -20.28 -0.21
CA TYR A 369 3.42 -19.30 0.74
C TYR A 369 2.67 -17.98 0.66
N ALA A 370 2.30 -17.57 -0.55
CA ALA A 370 1.51 -16.36 -0.77
C ALA A 370 0.12 -16.42 -0.15
N LEU A 371 -0.48 -17.59 0.05
CA LEU A 371 -1.77 -17.73 0.75
C LEU A 371 -1.69 -17.35 2.23
N THR A 372 -0.52 -17.43 2.86
CA THR A 372 -0.31 -17.09 4.28
C THR A 372 -0.03 -15.61 4.47
N GLY A 373 -0.10 -15.11 5.71
CA GLY A 373 0.46 -13.81 6.08
C GLY A 373 1.88 -13.90 6.69
N ASP A 374 2.54 -15.06 6.60
CA ASP A 374 3.90 -15.26 7.10
C ASP A 374 4.93 -14.61 6.14
N THR A 375 5.98 -14.00 6.69
CA THR A 375 7.02 -13.31 5.94
C THR A 375 8.43 -13.80 6.27
N ARG A 376 8.56 -14.99 6.87
CA ARG A 376 9.85 -15.55 7.36
C ARG A 376 10.91 -15.74 6.28
N GLU A 377 10.52 -15.97 5.03
CA GLU A 377 11.45 -16.18 3.91
C GLU A 377 12.16 -14.90 3.46
N LYS A 378 11.61 -13.74 3.84
CA LYS A 378 12.19 -12.41 3.56
C LYS A 378 12.54 -12.16 2.10
N GLY A 379 11.85 -12.81 1.18
CA GLY A 379 12.09 -12.77 -0.25
C GLY A 379 10.90 -12.28 -1.06
N PHE A 380 11.13 -12.04 -2.35
CA PHE A 380 10.10 -11.75 -3.32
C PHE A 380 10.36 -12.48 -4.64
N LEU A 381 9.28 -12.83 -5.33
CA LEU A 381 9.34 -13.54 -6.60
C LEU A 381 9.37 -12.54 -7.76
N PHE A 382 10.40 -12.61 -8.59
CA PHE A 382 10.46 -11.87 -9.85
C PHE A 382 10.37 -12.86 -11.01
N VAL A 383 9.21 -12.89 -11.66
CA VAL A 383 8.96 -13.69 -12.86
C VAL A 383 9.47 -12.91 -14.06
N HIS A 384 10.59 -13.34 -14.61
CA HIS A 384 11.30 -12.68 -15.70
C HIS A 384 11.20 -13.48 -16.99
N GLY A 385 11.16 -12.83 -18.14
CA GLY A 385 11.15 -13.51 -19.46
C GLY A 385 10.70 -12.59 -20.58
N ALA A 386 10.78 -13.07 -21.80
CA ALA A 386 10.38 -12.34 -22.99
C ALA A 386 8.88 -12.00 -23.01
N GLN A 387 8.49 -11.06 -23.87
CA GLN A 387 7.09 -10.80 -24.14
C GLN A 387 6.37 -12.08 -24.57
N ASP A 388 5.08 -12.19 -24.30
CA ASP A 388 4.23 -13.34 -24.65
C ASP A 388 4.70 -14.70 -24.09
N SER A 389 5.42 -14.72 -22.98
CA SER A 389 5.83 -15.96 -22.29
C SER A 389 4.80 -16.48 -21.26
N GLY A 390 3.66 -15.78 -21.07
CA GLY A 390 2.61 -16.19 -20.14
C GLY A 390 2.75 -15.69 -18.69
N LYS A 391 3.76 -14.84 -18.40
CA LYS A 391 3.98 -14.26 -17.05
C LYS A 391 2.76 -13.56 -16.49
N THR A 392 2.16 -12.68 -17.30
CA THR A 392 1.00 -11.89 -16.90
C THR A 392 -0.17 -12.81 -16.55
N SER A 393 -0.49 -13.79 -17.39
CA SER A 393 -1.57 -14.74 -17.16
C SER A 393 -1.35 -15.59 -15.90
N PHE A 394 -0.10 -16.00 -15.62
CA PHE A 394 0.26 -16.68 -14.39
C PHE A 394 0.00 -15.81 -13.14
N LEU A 395 0.52 -14.60 -13.16
CA LEU A 395 0.42 -13.68 -12.01
C LEU A 395 -1.01 -13.20 -11.79
N THR A 396 -1.74 -12.83 -12.85
CA THR A 396 -3.12 -12.35 -12.76
C THR A 396 -4.07 -13.45 -12.32
N THR A 397 -3.84 -14.71 -12.72
CA THR A 397 -4.62 -15.86 -12.23
C THR A 397 -4.47 -16.03 -10.73
N LEU A 398 -3.25 -16.04 -10.20
CA LEU A 398 -3.00 -16.15 -8.77
C LEU A 398 -3.63 -14.97 -8.00
N LYS A 399 -3.44 -13.73 -8.49
CA LYS A 399 -4.04 -12.53 -7.89
C LYS A 399 -5.57 -12.64 -7.85
N ALA A 400 -6.20 -12.96 -8.98
CA ALA A 400 -7.64 -13.01 -9.10
C ALA A 400 -8.27 -14.13 -8.24
N MET A 401 -7.67 -15.32 -8.23
CA MET A 401 -8.07 -16.43 -7.38
C MET A 401 -7.99 -16.07 -5.88
N MET A 402 -6.96 -15.34 -5.46
CA MET A 402 -6.80 -14.92 -4.07
C MET A 402 -7.79 -13.84 -3.63
N GLY A 403 -8.52 -13.22 -4.56
CA GLY A 403 -9.58 -12.26 -4.26
C GLY A 403 -9.09 -11.11 -3.39
N GLU A 404 -9.74 -10.91 -2.25
CA GLU A 404 -9.46 -9.78 -1.34
C GLU A 404 -8.12 -9.88 -0.59
N TYR A 405 -7.45 -11.04 -0.66
CA TYR A 405 -6.10 -11.22 -0.10
C TYR A 405 -5.00 -10.72 -1.04
N ALA A 406 -5.31 -10.34 -2.28
CA ALA A 406 -4.35 -9.87 -3.25
C ALA A 406 -4.64 -8.44 -3.72
N ALA A 407 -3.59 -7.68 -3.97
CA ALA A 407 -3.68 -6.34 -4.54
C ALA A 407 -2.63 -6.14 -5.63
N GLU A 408 -2.93 -5.28 -6.60
CA GLU A 408 -1.95 -4.78 -7.54
C GLU A 408 -1.34 -3.50 -7.00
N ILE A 409 -0.02 -3.40 -7.05
CA ILE A 409 0.72 -2.22 -6.63
C ILE A 409 1.45 -1.60 -7.82
N LYS A 410 1.63 -0.30 -7.78
CA LYS A 410 2.44 0.39 -8.79
C LYS A 410 3.90 -0.04 -8.65
N VAL A 411 4.53 -0.38 -9.76
CA VAL A 411 5.95 -0.75 -9.77
C VAL A 411 6.85 0.35 -9.20
N ASP A 412 6.46 1.60 -9.37
CA ASP A 412 7.17 2.79 -8.85
C ASP A 412 7.41 2.76 -7.34
N ILE A 413 6.57 2.04 -6.57
CA ILE A 413 6.78 1.84 -5.13
C ILE A 413 8.11 1.12 -4.87
N LEU A 414 8.47 0.16 -5.73
CA LEU A 414 9.68 -0.65 -5.59
C LEU A 414 10.92 0.02 -6.20
N MET A 415 10.75 1.13 -6.92
CA MET A 415 11.81 1.81 -7.67
C MET A 415 12.29 3.08 -6.96
N GLU A 416 13.56 3.46 -7.18
CA GLU A 416 14.08 4.74 -6.72
C GLU A 416 13.34 5.89 -7.42
N GLN A 417 12.79 6.81 -6.64
CA GLN A 417 12.12 7.99 -7.14
C GLN A 417 13.07 9.18 -7.13
N LYS A 418 13.11 9.95 -8.22
CA LYS A 418 13.94 11.17 -8.29
C LYS A 418 13.45 12.27 -7.34
N TYR A 419 12.14 12.29 -7.04
CA TYR A 419 11.49 13.26 -6.18
C TYR A 419 10.48 12.55 -5.28
N GLY A 420 10.77 12.47 -3.97
CA GLY A 420 9.90 11.87 -2.97
C GLY A 420 10.01 10.34 -2.88
N GLY A 421 9.68 9.79 -1.73
CA GLY A 421 9.55 8.35 -1.52
C GLY A 421 8.20 7.83 -1.99
N ALA A 422 8.00 6.51 -1.94
CA ALA A 422 6.69 5.89 -2.16
C ALA A 422 5.64 6.62 -1.33
N ALA A 423 4.55 7.04 -1.98
CA ALA A 423 3.52 7.77 -1.28
C ALA A 423 2.92 6.88 -0.18
N ALA A 424 2.84 7.38 1.04
CA ALA A 424 2.36 6.62 2.19
C ALA A 424 0.95 6.04 1.98
N HIS A 425 0.16 6.62 1.07
CA HIS A 425 -1.16 6.10 0.72
C HIS A 425 -1.10 4.84 -0.14
N ASP A 426 -0.12 4.70 -1.04
CA ASP A 426 0.05 3.47 -1.83
C ASP A 426 0.42 2.29 -0.91
N LEU A 427 1.20 2.55 0.14
CA LEU A 427 1.51 1.53 1.16
C LEU A 427 0.29 1.15 2.01
N ALA A 428 -0.69 2.05 2.16
CA ALA A 428 -1.90 1.76 2.94
C ALA A 428 -2.79 0.69 2.28
N GLU A 429 -2.71 0.53 0.96
CA GLU A 429 -3.43 -0.51 0.22
C GLU A 429 -2.90 -1.93 0.53
N LEU A 430 -1.69 -2.03 1.08
CA LEU A 430 -1.07 -3.29 1.47
C LEU A 430 -1.51 -3.81 2.84
N TYR A 431 -2.32 -3.05 3.58
CA TYR A 431 -2.82 -3.47 4.89
C TYR A 431 -3.68 -4.73 4.78
N GLY A 432 -3.23 -5.81 5.43
CA GLY A 432 -3.92 -7.10 5.43
C GLY A 432 -3.90 -7.86 4.10
N ILE A 433 -3.10 -7.42 3.13
CA ILE A 433 -2.87 -8.13 1.86
C ILE A 433 -1.82 -9.22 2.07
N ARG A 434 -1.97 -10.34 1.37
CA ARG A 434 -1.03 -11.48 1.39
C ARG A 434 -0.23 -11.61 0.10
N LEU A 435 -0.78 -11.15 -1.02
CA LEU A 435 -0.10 -11.09 -2.30
C LEU A 435 -0.15 -9.68 -2.88
N ALA A 436 1.00 -9.01 -2.96
CA ALA A 436 1.18 -7.76 -3.68
C ALA A 436 1.77 -8.07 -5.06
N MET A 437 0.99 -7.83 -6.10
CA MET A 437 1.41 -8.07 -7.48
C MET A 437 1.80 -6.77 -8.16
N THR A 438 2.86 -6.79 -8.97
CA THR A 438 3.21 -5.69 -9.86
C THR A 438 3.79 -6.21 -11.16
N THR A 439 3.69 -5.41 -12.22
CA THR A 439 4.18 -5.78 -13.55
C THR A 439 4.99 -4.64 -14.15
N GLU A 440 5.89 -5.01 -15.05
CA GLU A 440 6.61 -4.15 -15.99
C GLU A 440 7.34 -2.94 -15.38
N PRO A 441 8.50 -3.14 -14.73
CA PRO A 441 9.41 -2.03 -14.51
C PRO A 441 9.88 -1.49 -15.85
N ASN A 442 9.89 -0.16 -16.00
CA ASN A 442 10.49 0.46 -17.16
C ASN A 442 11.99 0.18 -17.18
N SER A 443 12.56 0.00 -18.37
CA SER A 443 14.00 -0.17 -18.58
C SER A 443 14.79 0.97 -17.93
N GLY A 444 15.90 0.63 -17.26
CA GLY A 444 16.80 1.61 -16.62
C GLY A 444 16.37 2.11 -15.26
N HIS A 445 15.23 1.68 -14.72
CA HIS A 445 14.85 1.98 -13.33
C HIS A 445 15.76 1.23 -12.35
N ARG A 446 15.95 1.81 -11.17
CA ARG A 446 16.74 1.26 -10.08
C ARG A 446 15.86 0.86 -8.91
N TRP A 447 16.22 -0.25 -8.25
CA TRP A 447 15.52 -0.69 -7.04
C TRP A 447 15.62 0.33 -5.91
N ASN A 448 14.50 0.63 -5.25
CA ASN A 448 14.50 1.21 -3.91
C ASN A 448 14.80 0.11 -2.89
N GLU A 449 16.07 -0.26 -2.77
CA GLU A 449 16.50 -1.41 -1.98
C GLU A 449 16.09 -1.30 -0.51
N SER A 450 16.10 -0.08 0.05
CA SER A 450 15.70 0.15 1.44
C SER A 450 14.24 -0.22 1.64
N LEU A 451 13.36 0.26 0.77
CA LEU A 451 11.93 -0.02 0.87
C LEU A 451 11.62 -1.50 0.58
N VAL A 452 12.26 -2.09 -0.45
CA VAL A 452 12.11 -3.53 -0.74
C VAL A 452 12.54 -4.37 0.47
N LYS A 453 13.64 -3.99 1.16
CA LYS A 453 14.10 -4.66 2.39
C LYS A 453 13.09 -4.55 3.52
N SER A 454 12.46 -3.40 3.72
CA SER A 454 11.41 -3.22 4.73
C SER A 454 10.13 -3.99 4.36
N MET A 455 9.68 -3.92 3.11
CA MET A 455 8.48 -4.62 2.62
C MET A 455 8.60 -6.15 2.63
N THR A 456 9.82 -6.69 2.59
CA THR A 456 10.07 -8.15 2.65
C THR A 456 10.59 -8.62 4.00
N GLY A 457 10.97 -7.70 4.90
CA GLY A 457 11.63 -8.00 6.17
C GLY A 457 10.72 -8.47 7.29
N GLY A 458 9.41 -8.29 7.16
CA GLY A 458 8.45 -8.56 8.24
C GLY A 458 8.42 -7.47 9.31
N GLU A 459 9.01 -6.31 9.03
CA GLU A 459 8.99 -5.11 9.86
C GLU A 459 7.61 -4.41 9.77
N GLU A 460 7.36 -3.45 10.67
CA GLU A 460 6.19 -2.58 10.54
C GLU A 460 6.44 -1.50 9.49
N LEU A 461 5.47 -1.31 8.61
CA LEU A 461 5.44 -0.22 7.66
C LEU A 461 4.54 0.90 8.16
N GLN A 462 4.97 2.14 7.96
CA GLN A 462 4.13 3.32 8.17
C GLN A 462 3.38 3.65 6.89
N ALA A 463 2.08 3.86 7.02
CA ALA A 463 1.19 4.20 5.93
C ALA A 463 0.20 5.29 6.37
N CYS A 464 -0.42 5.94 5.41
CA CYS A 464 -1.42 6.97 5.67
C CYS A 464 -2.48 6.90 4.58
N ARG A 465 -3.75 6.67 4.93
CA ARG A 465 -4.84 6.84 3.98
C ARG A 465 -5.10 8.31 3.73
N LYS A 466 -5.62 8.62 2.56
CA LYS A 466 -5.94 10.01 2.21
C LYS A 466 -6.94 10.57 3.23
N TYR A 467 -6.58 11.69 3.86
CA TYR A 467 -7.37 12.37 4.90
C TYR A 467 -7.51 11.61 6.23
N GLU A 468 -6.71 10.56 6.48
CA GLU A 468 -6.68 9.84 7.75
C GLU A 468 -5.33 10.06 8.46
N HIS A 469 -5.26 9.69 9.74
CA HIS A 469 -4.00 9.71 10.49
C HIS A 469 -3.05 8.61 10.02
N PRO A 470 -1.73 8.85 10.05
CA PRO A 470 -0.74 7.80 9.82
C PRO A 470 -0.94 6.63 10.78
N PHE A 471 -0.75 5.42 10.27
CA PHE A 471 -0.80 4.20 11.06
C PHE A 471 0.34 3.26 10.68
N SER A 472 0.75 2.40 11.63
CA SER A 472 1.72 1.35 11.39
C SER A 472 1.02 0.01 11.28
N PHE A 473 1.51 -0.86 10.40
CA PHE A 473 1.01 -2.22 10.27
C PHE A 473 2.15 -3.20 9.99
N LYS A 474 1.97 -4.42 10.48
CA LYS A 474 2.90 -5.52 10.20
C LYS A 474 2.73 -6.01 8.76
N VAL A 475 3.85 -6.18 8.07
CA VAL A 475 3.85 -6.76 6.71
C VAL A 475 3.35 -8.21 6.74
N THR A 476 2.36 -8.51 5.91
CA THR A 476 1.80 -9.85 5.68
C THR A 476 1.90 -10.29 4.22
N HIS A 477 2.22 -9.36 3.33
CA HIS A 477 2.26 -9.62 1.89
C HIS A 477 3.59 -10.21 1.42
N LYS A 478 3.52 -10.95 0.33
CA LYS A 478 4.64 -11.34 -0.54
C LYS A 478 4.52 -10.56 -1.83
N ILE A 479 5.66 -10.12 -2.36
CA ILE A 479 5.70 -9.37 -3.62
C ILE A 479 5.95 -10.35 -4.75
N PHE A 480 5.03 -10.36 -5.74
CA PHE A 480 5.21 -11.04 -7.01
C PHE A 480 5.32 -9.98 -8.11
N MET A 481 6.43 -9.97 -8.81
CA MET A 481 6.69 -9.01 -9.87
C MET A 481 6.87 -9.74 -11.19
N GLY A 482 6.24 -9.24 -12.24
CA GLY A 482 6.47 -9.69 -13.62
C GLY A 482 7.21 -8.62 -14.41
N GLY A 483 8.15 -9.01 -15.27
CA GLY A 483 8.82 -8.04 -16.11
C GLY A 483 9.68 -8.65 -17.20
N ASN A 484 9.94 -7.86 -18.24
CA ASN A 484 10.85 -8.21 -19.35
C ASN A 484 12.26 -7.68 -19.07
N ASP A 485 12.37 -6.60 -18.31
CA ASP A 485 13.63 -5.97 -17.95
C ASP A 485 13.92 -6.15 -16.45
N LYS A 486 15.20 -6.33 -16.13
CA LYS A 486 15.68 -6.43 -14.75
C LYS A 486 16.13 -5.03 -14.29
N PRO A 487 15.49 -4.41 -13.24
CA PRO A 487 15.89 -3.11 -12.73
C PRO A 487 17.33 -3.10 -12.22
N LEU A 488 18.00 -1.95 -12.23
CA LEU A 488 19.38 -1.82 -11.79
C LEU A 488 19.52 -1.98 -10.27
N LEU A 489 20.57 -2.67 -9.82
CA LEU A 489 20.96 -2.75 -8.41
C LEU A 489 21.92 -1.60 -8.04
N SER A 490 21.77 -1.03 -6.86
CA SER A 490 22.73 -0.08 -6.28
C SER A 490 23.80 -0.80 -5.49
N SER A 491 23.45 -1.93 -4.88
CA SER A 491 24.32 -2.78 -4.07
C SER A 491 23.80 -4.22 -4.10
N ALA A 492 24.67 -5.18 -4.30
CA ALA A 492 24.31 -6.60 -4.21
C ALA A 492 23.94 -7.02 -2.78
N ASP A 493 24.43 -6.28 -1.75
CA ASP A 493 24.27 -6.61 -0.34
C ASP A 493 22.80 -6.65 0.11
N GLY A 494 22.34 -7.84 0.43
CA GLY A 494 21.01 -8.10 0.97
C GLY A 494 19.89 -8.18 -0.05
N MET A 495 20.07 -7.75 -1.29
CA MET A 495 19.09 -7.95 -2.37
C MET A 495 19.21 -9.37 -2.95
N GLU A 496 20.42 -9.90 -3.15
CA GLU A 496 20.67 -11.27 -3.66
C GLU A 496 19.90 -12.34 -2.89
N ARG A 497 19.89 -12.24 -1.55
CA ARG A 497 19.16 -13.19 -0.71
C ARG A 497 17.66 -13.07 -0.87
N ARG A 498 17.13 -11.86 -1.11
CA ARG A 498 15.70 -11.56 -1.23
C ARG A 498 15.14 -11.81 -2.61
N LEU A 499 15.97 -11.65 -3.63
CA LEU A 499 15.59 -11.89 -5.02
C LEU A 499 15.41 -13.38 -5.30
N HIS A 500 14.28 -13.72 -5.88
CA HIS A 500 13.97 -15.04 -6.40
C HIS A 500 13.57 -14.86 -7.86
N ILE A 501 14.58 -14.81 -8.75
CA ILE A 501 14.36 -14.66 -10.19
C ILE A 501 13.99 -16.02 -10.76
N ALA A 502 12.77 -16.13 -11.22
CA ALA A 502 12.22 -17.31 -11.85
C ALA A 502 11.93 -16.99 -13.31
N GLU A 503 12.69 -17.59 -14.22
CA GLU A 503 12.60 -17.28 -15.63
C GLU A 503 11.48 -18.04 -16.33
N PHE A 504 10.79 -17.36 -17.24
CA PHE A 504 9.85 -17.90 -18.21
C PHE A 504 10.56 -17.89 -19.57
N PRO A 505 11.30 -18.97 -19.91
CA PRO A 505 12.26 -18.93 -21.00
C PRO A 505 11.62 -19.00 -22.39
N ASP A 506 10.40 -19.52 -22.48
CA ASP A 506 9.73 -19.79 -23.75
C ASP A 506 8.68 -18.73 -24.10
N THR A 507 8.70 -18.28 -25.36
CA THR A 507 7.67 -17.38 -25.91
C THR A 507 6.57 -18.21 -26.56
N ILE A 508 5.31 -17.91 -26.25
CA ILE A 508 4.14 -18.62 -26.80
C ILE A 508 3.90 -18.16 -28.24
N PRO A 509 4.10 -19.04 -29.25
CA PRO A 509 3.84 -18.69 -30.64
C PRO A 509 2.39 -18.24 -30.84
N LEU A 510 2.14 -17.30 -31.75
CA LEU A 510 0.83 -16.70 -31.94
C LEU A 510 -0.30 -17.73 -32.18
N HIS A 511 0.01 -18.82 -32.90
CA HIS A 511 -0.96 -19.88 -33.21
C HIS A 511 -1.27 -20.79 -32.01
N GLU A 512 -0.46 -20.74 -30.94
CA GLU A 512 -0.69 -21.47 -29.68
C GLU A 512 -1.27 -20.59 -28.57
N GLN A 513 -1.30 -19.28 -28.79
CA GLN A 513 -1.89 -18.35 -27.84
C GLN A 513 -3.40 -18.60 -27.72
N ILE A 514 -3.85 -18.75 -26.49
CA ILE A 514 -5.27 -18.98 -26.18
C ILE A 514 -5.92 -17.62 -25.94
N PRO A 515 -6.84 -17.16 -26.82
CA PRO A 515 -7.54 -15.90 -26.60
C PRO A 515 -8.31 -15.92 -25.28
N LYS A 516 -8.19 -14.82 -24.50
CA LYS A 516 -8.85 -14.65 -23.19
C LYS A 516 -8.57 -15.83 -22.24
N ILE A 517 -7.31 -16.26 -22.17
CA ILE A 517 -6.91 -17.40 -21.33
C ILE A 517 -7.28 -17.17 -19.86
N GLU A 518 -7.24 -15.94 -19.38
CA GLU A 518 -7.60 -15.57 -18.01
C GLU A 518 -9.07 -15.89 -17.71
N ASP A 519 -9.98 -15.69 -18.68
CA ASP A 519 -11.39 -16.05 -18.52
C ASP A 519 -11.57 -17.56 -18.45
N LYS A 520 -10.85 -18.32 -19.26
CA LYS A 520 -10.92 -19.80 -19.27
C LYS A 520 -10.31 -20.43 -18.02
N LEU A 521 -9.29 -19.80 -17.45
CA LEU A 521 -8.66 -20.25 -16.21
C LEU A 521 -9.56 -20.06 -15.00
N LYS A 522 -10.63 -19.24 -15.07
CA LYS A 522 -11.58 -19.07 -13.96
C LYS A 522 -12.23 -20.39 -13.55
N ASP A 523 -12.55 -21.24 -14.52
CA ASP A 523 -13.16 -22.56 -14.25
C ASP A 523 -12.20 -23.50 -13.50
N GLU A 524 -10.88 -23.27 -13.62
CA GLU A 524 -9.84 -24.05 -12.95
C GLU A 524 -9.43 -23.47 -11.59
N TRP A 525 -9.83 -22.24 -11.23
CA TRP A 525 -9.40 -21.60 -9.97
C TRP A 525 -9.63 -22.42 -8.71
N PRO A 526 -10.76 -23.17 -8.54
CA PRO A 526 -10.94 -24.02 -7.37
C PRO A 526 -9.85 -25.09 -7.25
N ALA A 527 -9.46 -25.72 -8.38
CA ALA A 527 -8.41 -26.73 -8.42
C ALA A 527 -7.01 -26.09 -8.25
N ILE A 528 -6.76 -24.92 -8.84
CA ILE A 528 -5.53 -24.15 -8.67
C ILE A 528 -5.36 -23.75 -7.19
N LEU A 529 -6.44 -23.41 -6.50
CA LEU A 529 -6.37 -23.09 -5.06
C LEU A 529 -5.99 -24.33 -4.24
N VAL A 530 -6.51 -25.53 -4.57
CA VAL A 530 -6.06 -26.78 -3.94
C VAL A 530 -4.58 -27.02 -4.19
N TRP A 531 -4.12 -26.84 -5.43
CA TRP A 531 -2.70 -26.95 -5.79
C TRP A 531 -1.83 -25.96 -4.99
N ALA A 532 -2.28 -24.72 -4.79
CA ALA A 532 -1.58 -23.74 -3.98
C ALA A 532 -1.58 -24.11 -2.49
N ILE A 533 -2.69 -24.64 -1.94
CA ILE A 533 -2.77 -25.13 -0.55
C ILE A 533 -1.77 -26.27 -0.33
N GLN A 534 -1.67 -27.22 -1.27
CA GLN A 534 -0.66 -28.27 -1.23
C GLN A 534 0.76 -27.69 -1.25
N GLY A 535 0.99 -26.64 -2.06
CA GLY A 535 2.23 -25.89 -2.07
C GLY A 535 2.54 -25.23 -0.71
N CYS A 536 1.52 -24.76 -0.01
CA CYS A 536 1.67 -24.21 1.34
C CYS A 536 2.14 -25.28 2.34
N LEU A 537 1.58 -26.47 2.28
CA LEU A 537 1.99 -27.59 3.13
C LEU A 537 3.43 -28.03 2.83
N LEU A 538 3.79 -28.11 1.56
CA LEU A 538 5.16 -28.42 1.13
C LEU A 538 6.14 -27.34 1.61
N TRP A 539 5.79 -26.06 1.46
CA TRP A 539 6.60 -24.96 1.95
C TRP A 539 6.80 -25.01 3.46
N GLN A 540 5.78 -25.28 4.23
CA GLN A 540 5.90 -25.39 5.69
C GLN A 540 6.86 -26.51 6.12
N LYS A 541 6.90 -27.60 5.36
CA LYS A 541 7.79 -28.73 5.62
C LYS A 541 9.23 -28.50 5.19
N GLU A 542 9.44 -27.86 4.03
CA GLU A 542 10.73 -27.86 3.33
C GLU A 542 11.31 -26.44 3.11
N GLY A 543 10.52 -25.39 3.38
CA GLY A 543 10.87 -24.02 3.02
C GLY A 543 10.86 -23.75 1.51
N LEU A 544 11.21 -22.53 1.11
CA LEU A 544 11.25 -22.11 -0.30
C LEU A 544 12.49 -22.58 -1.06
N ALA A 545 13.40 -23.32 -0.50
CA ALA A 545 14.67 -23.77 -1.07
C ALA A 545 14.84 -23.44 -2.57
N LYS A 546 15.72 -22.48 -2.91
CA LYS A 546 15.94 -22.01 -4.30
C LYS A 546 16.47 -23.16 -5.16
N PRO A 547 15.85 -23.54 -6.30
CA PRO A 547 16.41 -24.41 -7.30
C PRO A 547 17.70 -23.82 -7.90
N GLU A 548 18.54 -24.66 -8.52
CA GLU A 548 19.78 -24.19 -9.15
C GLU A 548 19.52 -23.17 -10.29
N ALA A 549 18.44 -23.34 -11.05
CA ALA A 549 18.04 -22.38 -12.08
C ALA A 549 17.81 -20.97 -11.48
N VAL A 550 17.12 -20.87 -10.33
CA VAL A 550 16.87 -19.60 -9.64
C VAL A 550 18.18 -19.03 -9.06
N LYS A 551 19.04 -19.87 -8.48
CA LYS A 551 20.35 -19.43 -7.98
C LYS A 551 21.24 -18.90 -9.10
N HIS A 552 21.24 -19.58 -10.25
CA HIS A 552 21.98 -19.16 -11.44
C HIS A 552 21.47 -17.80 -11.95
N ALA A 553 20.17 -17.67 -12.17
CA ALA A 553 19.57 -16.42 -12.65
C ALA A 553 19.83 -15.23 -11.73
N VAL A 554 19.82 -15.43 -10.41
CA VAL A 554 20.15 -14.38 -9.43
C VAL A 554 21.64 -14.02 -9.49
N ARG A 555 22.55 -15.01 -9.54
CA ARG A 555 24.00 -14.74 -9.67
C ARG A 555 24.31 -13.99 -10.96
N GLU A 556 23.84 -14.50 -12.10
CA GLU A 556 24.02 -13.84 -13.39
C GLU A 556 23.54 -12.38 -13.37
N TYR A 557 22.36 -12.14 -12.77
CA TYR A 557 21.85 -10.79 -12.64
C TYR A 557 22.74 -9.90 -11.75
N VAL A 558 23.20 -10.40 -10.62
CA VAL A 558 24.10 -9.66 -9.71
C VAL A 558 25.45 -9.39 -10.40
N ASP A 559 26.01 -10.40 -11.07
CA ASP A 559 27.30 -10.29 -11.75
C ASP A 559 27.22 -9.27 -12.91
N THR A 560 26.14 -9.28 -13.69
CA THR A 560 25.92 -8.31 -14.79
C THR A 560 25.64 -6.88 -14.30
N GLN A 561 25.33 -6.68 -13.02
CA GLN A 561 25.09 -5.36 -12.41
C GLN A 561 26.31 -4.81 -11.65
N ASP A 562 27.41 -5.58 -11.57
CA ASP A 562 28.64 -5.12 -10.89
C ASP A 562 29.47 -4.19 -11.80
N ILE A 563 28.90 -3.02 -12.09
CA ILE A 563 29.55 -1.99 -12.90
C ILE A 563 30.90 -1.55 -12.33
N ILE A 564 31.12 -1.74 -11.01
CA ILE A 564 32.44 -1.49 -10.42
C ILE A 564 33.42 -2.56 -10.87
N HIS A 565 32.99 -3.81 -10.98
CA HIS A 565 33.79 -4.89 -11.54
C HIS A 565 34.15 -4.62 -12.99
N ASP A 566 33.18 -4.23 -13.80
CA ASP A 566 33.37 -3.91 -15.23
C ASP A 566 34.35 -2.76 -15.39
N TRP A 567 34.14 -1.66 -14.65
CA TRP A 567 35.07 -0.55 -14.63
C TRP A 567 36.47 -0.95 -14.21
N LEU A 568 36.62 -1.77 -13.14
CA LEU A 568 37.91 -2.26 -12.68
C LEU A 568 38.60 -3.13 -13.74
N SER A 569 37.86 -4.01 -14.41
CA SER A 569 38.39 -4.90 -15.42
C SER A 569 38.82 -4.17 -16.72
N GLU A 570 38.07 -3.13 -17.13
CA GLU A 570 38.34 -2.37 -18.34
C GLU A 570 39.36 -1.22 -18.16
N LYS A 571 39.36 -0.60 -16.99
CA LYS A 571 40.11 0.66 -16.76
C LYS A 571 41.25 0.50 -15.77
N THR A 572 41.42 -0.69 -15.15
CA THR A 572 42.51 -0.90 -14.19
C THR A 572 43.23 -2.23 -14.43
N GLU A 573 44.47 -2.27 -14.01
CA GLU A 573 45.30 -3.46 -14.01
C GLU A 573 45.69 -3.81 -12.57
N LYS A 574 45.50 -5.10 -12.19
CA LYS A 574 45.88 -5.60 -10.85
C LYS A 574 47.38 -5.85 -10.77
N GLY A 575 48.00 -5.50 -9.66
CA GLY A 575 49.42 -5.74 -9.42
C GLY A 575 49.95 -4.98 -8.23
N ASP A 576 51.25 -5.02 -7.99
CA ASP A 576 51.86 -4.22 -6.91
C ASP A 576 52.00 -2.74 -7.34
N TYR A 577 50.87 -2.11 -7.56
CA TYR A 577 50.77 -0.73 -8.02
C TYR A 577 50.06 0.15 -6.99
N LYS A 578 50.20 1.48 -7.16
CA LYS A 578 49.54 2.49 -6.34
C LYS A 578 48.93 3.56 -7.22
N VAL A 579 47.68 3.94 -6.91
CA VAL A 579 46.97 5.02 -7.61
C VAL A 579 46.38 6.00 -6.61
N LYS A 580 46.41 7.29 -6.93
CA LYS A 580 45.77 8.32 -6.09
C LYS A 580 44.24 8.14 -6.10
N GLN A 581 43.61 8.35 -4.94
CA GLN A 581 42.15 8.26 -4.86
C GLN A 581 41.43 9.22 -5.81
N THR A 582 41.97 10.42 -6.02
CA THR A 582 41.41 11.43 -6.93
C THR A 582 41.34 10.92 -8.35
N ASP A 583 42.42 10.30 -8.82
CA ASP A 583 42.56 9.83 -10.21
C ASP A 583 41.71 8.59 -10.44
N LEU A 584 41.71 7.67 -9.47
CA LEU A 584 40.87 6.48 -9.49
C LEU A 584 39.38 6.86 -9.49
N TYR A 585 38.98 7.83 -8.66
CA TYR A 585 37.60 8.30 -8.60
C TYR A 585 37.19 9.05 -9.87
N ALA A 586 38.08 9.83 -10.47
CA ALA A 586 37.83 10.50 -11.74
C ALA A 586 37.57 9.50 -12.88
N SER A 587 38.39 8.44 -12.99
CA SER A 587 38.21 7.36 -13.95
C SER A 587 36.87 6.64 -13.74
N TYR A 588 36.54 6.28 -12.49
CA TYR A 588 35.25 5.67 -12.14
C TYR A 588 34.07 6.58 -12.52
N SER A 589 34.14 7.85 -12.15
CA SER A 589 33.06 8.80 -12.43
C SER A 589 32.84 9.03 -13.92
N ALA A 590 33.92 9.06 -14.71
CA ALA A 590 33.84 9.16 -16.16
C ALA A 590 33.21 7.90 -16.80
N TYR A 591 33.62 6.71 -16.37
CA TYR A 591 33.09 5.43 -16.82
C TYR A 591 31.58 5.31 -16.56
N ILE A 592 31.16 5.62 -15.32
CA ILE A 592 29.75 5.54 -14.92
C ILE A 592 28.88 6.55 -15.70
N LYS A 593 29.39 7.78 -15.90
CA LYS A 593 28.69 8.79 -16.71
C LYS A 593 28.54 8.39 -18.17
N SER A 594 29.56 7.75 -18.77
CA SER A 594 29.48 7.25 -20.15
C SER A 594 28.44 6.14 -20.31
N SER A 595 28.17 5.40 -19.24
CA SER A 595 27.11 4.37 -19.17
C SER A 595 25.73 4.95 -18.83
N GLY A 596 25.55 6.28 -18.78
CA GLY A 596 24.27 6.94 -18.50
C GLY A 596 23.82 6.86 -17.03
N MET A 597 24.70 6.43 -16.12
CA MET A 597 24.37 6.19 -14.72
C MET A 597 24.95 7.27 -13.78
N GLY A 598 24.42 7.34 -12.57
CA GLY A 598 24.92 8.19 -11.49
C GLY A 598 26.10 7.55 -10.75
N ALA A 599 27.26 8.20 -10.70
CA ALA A 599 28.41 7.70 -9.97
C ALA A 599 28.18 7.71 -8.45
N LEU A 600 28.62 6.64 -7.75
CA LEU A 600 28.69 6.65 -6.29
C LEU A 600 29.66 7.73 -5.82
N GLY A 601 29.33 8.44 -4.75
CA GLY A 601 30.29 9.36 -4.12
C GLY A 601 31.55 8.62 -3.62
N SER A 602 32.66 9.29 -3.55
CA SER A 602 33.95 8.68 -3.15
C SER A 602 33.91 7.98 -1.78
N THR A 603 33.04 8.46 -0.87
CA THR A 603 32.81 7.85 0.45
C THR A 603 32.10 6.48 0.36
N ARG A 604 31.23 6.27 -0.63
CA ARG A 604 30.54 5.01 -0.90
C ARG A 604 31.36 4.04 -1.77
N LEU A 605 32.16 4.55 -2.68
CA LEU A 605 33.05 3.74 -3.51
C LEU A 605 34.16 3.09 -2.68
N SER A 606 34.68 3.78 -1.67
CA SER A 606 35.82 3.29 -0.86
C SER A 606 35.53 1.94 -0.15
N PRO A 607 34.42 1.71 0.55
CA PRO A 607 34.08 0.42 1.12
C PRO A 607 33.96 -0.69 0.08
N GLU A 608 33.44 -0.39 -1.12
CA GLU A 608 33.31 -1.36 -2.19
C GLU A 608 34.66 -1.83 -2.76
N LEU A 609 35.64 -0.93 -2.83
CA LEU A 609 37.01 -1.31 -3.21
C LEU A 609 37.67 -2.16 -2.11
N VAL A 610 37.44 -1.84 -0.83
CA VAL A 610 37.95 -2.65 0.30
C VAL A 610 37.39 -4.08 0.28
N LYS A 611 36.08 -4.24 0.04
CA LYS A 611 35.44 -5.57 -0.11
C LYS A 611 36.08 -6.41 -1.23
N ARG A 612 36.58 -5.77 -2.29
CA ARG A 612 37.26 -6.42 -3.41
C ARG A 612 38.75 -6.64 -3.18
N GLY A 613 39.24 -6.38 -1.97
CA GLY A 613 40.61 -6.69 -1.54
C GLY A 613 41.62 -5.58 -1.80
N TYR A 614 41.21 -4.39 -2.22
CA TYR A 614 42.11 -3.26 -2.39
C TYR A 614 42.36 -2.54 -1.06
N ILE A 615 43.59 -2.05 -0.86
CA ILE A 615 44.01 -1.44 0.41
C ILE A 615 44.16 0.07 0.26
N SER A 616 43.50 0.82 1.14
CA SER A 616 43.64 2.28 1.18
C SER A 616 44.69 2.70 2.19
N LYS A 617 45.69 3.51 1.75
CA LYS A 617 46.72 4.11 2.63
C LYS A 617 46.80 5.63 2.44
N ARG A 618 47.35 6.33 3.45
CA ARG A 618 47.50 7.81 3.45
C ARG A 618 48.96 8.24 3.66
N PRO A 619 49.88 7.92 2.77
CA PRO A 619 51.24 8.45 2.89
C PRO A 619 51.24 9.95 2.58
N GLY A 620 51.87 10.75 3.47
CA GLY A 620 51.98 12.21 3.26
C GLY A 620 50.66 12.97 3.20
N GLY A 621 49.56 12.43 3.81
CA GLY A 621 48.24 13.09 3.83
C GLY A 621 47.38 12.84 2.60
N VAL A 622 47.91 12.31 1.50
CA VAL A 622 47.18 11.98 0.28
C VAL A 622 46.74 10.52 0.31
N ARG A 623 45.46 10.26 0.08
CA ARG A 623 44.93 8.89 0.06
C ARG A 623 45.27 8.19 -1.26
N HIS A 624 45.84 6.98 -1.17
CA HIS A 624 46.17 6.11 -2.28
C HIS A 624 45.53 4.76 -2.10
N TRP A 625 45.26 4.10 -3.23
CA TRP A 625 44.84 2.69 -3.30
C TRP A 625 46.01 1.84 -3.77
N GLU A 626 46.26 0.73 -3.06
CA GLU A 626 47.28 -0.26 -3.39
C GLU A 626 46.60 -1.50 -4.01
N GLY A 627 47.32 -2.18 -4.91
CA GLY A 627 46.87 -3.38 -5.60
C GLY A 627 46.37 -3.17 -7.03
N LEU A 628 46.35 -1.90 -7.53
CA LEU A 628 45.90 -1.60 -8.87
C LEU A 628 46.51 -0.29 -9.42
N ARG A 629 46.53 -0.18 -10.76
CA ARG A 629 46.78 1.08 -11.48
C ARG A 629 45.73 1.31 -12.56
N LEU A 630 45.57 2.53 -13.04
CA LEU A 630 44.77 2.85 -14.21
C LEU A 630 45.51 2.41 -15.48
N ILE A 631 44.79 1.81 -16.41
CA ILE A 631 45.30 1.53 -17.77
C ILE A 631 45.29 2.87 -18.50
N GLU A 632 46.46 3.34 -18.94
CA GLU A 632 46.57 4.52 -19.80
C GLU A 632 45.93 4.19 -21.15
N THR A 633 44.75 4.76 -21.43
CA THR A 633 44.23 4.78 -22.80
C THR A 633 45.18 5.65 -23.62
N ALA A 634 45.86 5.06 -24.62
CA ALA A 634 46.64 5.83 -25.59
C ALA A 634 45.77 6.99 -26.10
N PRO A 635 46.32 8.24 -26.18
CA PRO A 635 45.58 9.35 -26.74
C PRO A 635 45.15 8.94 -28.16
N GLY A 636 43.82 9.01 -28.39
CA GLY A 636 43.28 8.78 -29.73
C GLY A 636 43.98 9.69 -30.74
N PRO A 637 44.13 9.29 -32.02
CA PRO A 637 44.82 10.08 -33.02
C PRO A 637 44.22 11.50 -33.00
N SER A 638 45.07 12.46 -32.72
CA SER A 638 44.74 13.88 -32.87
C SER A 638 44.50 14.12 -34.37
N TRP A 639 43.25 14.31 -34.75
CA TRP A 639 42.92 14.86 -36.04
C TRP A 639 43.47 16.30 -36.04
N VAL A 640 44.67 16.45 -36.60
CA VAL A 640 45.17 17.76 -36.96
C VAL A 640 44.31 18.18 -38.15
N ASP A 641 43.51 19.23 -37.97
CA ASP A 641 42.91 19.96 -39.08
C ASP A 641 44.02 20.56 -39.95
N THR A 642 44.40 19.81 -40.98
CA THR A 642 45.12 20.35 -42.13
C THR A 642 44.08 20.52 -43.22
N ASP A 643 43.43 21.68 -43.24
CA ASP A 643 42.95 22.27 -44.48
C ASP A 643 42.63 23.76 -44.25
N ALA A 644 43.70 24.54 -44.28
CA ALA A 644 43.61 25.92 -44.74
C ALA A 644 44.31 25.95 -46.09
N ASN A 645 43.52 26.05 -47.16
CA ASN A 645 43.81 26.52 -48.50
C ASN A 645 43.20 25.60 -49.58
N PHE A 646 42.02 25.94 -50.02
CA PHE A 646 41.73 26.33 -51.44
C PHE A 646 40.31 26.86 -51.50
#